data_5bf274c32a3e4a810972f3d50ee5e44b
#
_entry.id   5bf274c32a3e4a810972f3d50ee5e44b
#
_cell.length_a   1.000
_cell.length_b   1.000
_cell.length_c   1.000
_cell.angle_alpha   90.00
_cell.angle_beta   90.00
_cell.angle_gamma   90.00
#
_symmetry.space_group_name_H-M   'P 1'
#
loop_
_entity.id
_entity.type
_entity.pdbx_description
1 polymer ?
#
loop_
_entity_poly.entity_id
_entity_poly.type
_entity_poly.pdbx_seq_one_letter_code
_entity_poly.pdbx_strand_id
1 'polypeptide(L)'
;MIEQDNYWLKHLKRNNIGQIRSVSFILDIDVSKILDTDVFVRTMEFPKAEIETIQEAARDLLGNNNGYRPSVQFTKIGKKILIKDLKPDNDERKLRSILCLVKRSSPLQSKIVDACWRCSYGHFTFVHPKHEAILKPRGCRTDGCKARDLEHVEERDTTVNRQFIYVQDPLENIGGDVQPKSIRCEVTGDLCNTVTTGERVVLNGYYRTVPKYKDGNLQAGKDSYFEVNSIERGESAYNDVKWSAEEEKQIIELAARPNVFDLITDSIAPSVMGMRLCKQAIVLLLFGGVTKTMPDNTRRRGHLNILIVSDPGMAKTVILKYVEQVSPRGVYASGVTSSKVGLVAPIVRDEITGAYTIEPGPYMLAHGGVFCLDEANEISKEDAKYIGECMENGECHITKAVNVIVRTEAPLLAACNPDDGIYDANLGLAKQVSLPNAILSRFDIKIVLTDEIREGRDRELARFIGKSLRNGYQNKDGIIPPGQLRKMIAYARTINPELTDEVDALIEDYYEKIRVESKSRNHMTVTTRQLLSIYHMAEAYARVHLHQNVLKEDAQAAIDIFDLAFRNVNTDQQGRLNPGMSDVKGRESLATLIISTIIEIGGGENGTRKASELSVVTALKKKGYEESKVEGYIRKLKEEGRLMEPVNGLLRVI
;
A
#
# COMPACT_ATOMS: atom_id res chain seq x y z
N MET A 1 -36.31 34.64 6.59
CA MET A 1 -36.33 34.08 5.24
C MET A 1 -35.73 35.04 4.22
N ILE A 2 -36.18 36.28 4.05
CA ILE A 2 -35.70 37.20 2.99
C ILE A 2 -34.19 37.56 3.09
N GLU A 3 -33.58 37.62 4.29
CA GLU A 3 -32.15 37.87 4.47
C GLU A 3 -31.28 36.64 4.15
N GLN A 4 -31.81 35.43 4.31
CA GLN A 4 -31.11 34.16 4.04
C GLN A 4 -30.90 33.93 2.55
N ASP A 5 -31.91 34.18 1.74
CA ASP A 5 -31.87 34.04 0.28
C ASP A 5 -30.77 34.96 -0.29
N ASN A 6 -30.53 36.10 0.33
CA ASN A 6 -29.53 37.07 -0.08
C ASN A 6 -28.08 36.64 0.25
N TYR A 7 -27.87 35.84 1.33
CA TYR A 7 -26.54 35.33 1.68
C TYR A 7 -26.06 34.27 0.65
N TRP A 8 -26.87 33.24 0.41
CA TRP A 8 -26.49 32.18 -0.54
C TRP A 8 -26.34 32.71 -1.97
N LEU A 9 -27.17 33.62 -2.40
CA LEU A 9 -27.01 34.32 -3.68
C LEU A 9 -25.66 35.01 -3.81
N LYS A 10 -25.21 35.72 -2.78
CA LYS A 10 -23.90 36.40 -2.76
C LYS A 10 -22.76 35.40 -2.67
N HIS A 11 -22.87 34.39 -1.84
CA HIS A 11 -21.87 33.35 -1.67
C HIS A 11 -21.64 32.58 -2.98
N LEU A 12 -22.69 32.12 -3.63
CA LEU A 12 -22.64 31.37 -4.88
C LEU A 12 -22.10 32.22 -6.05
N LYS A 13 -22.48 33.50 -6.15
CA LYS A 13 -21.87 34.42 -7.11
C LYS A 13 -20.37 34.55 -6.95
N ARG A 14 -19.89 34.59 -5.72
CA ARG A 14 -18.47 34.76 -5.42
C ARG A 14 -17.64 33.49 -5.64
N ASN A 15 -18.16 32.34 -5.20
CA ASN A 15 -17.37 31.11 -5.07
C ASN A 15 -17.74 30.04 -6.12
N ASN A 16 -19.00 30.00 -6.61
CA ASN A 16 -19.50 28.88 -7.41
C ASN A 16 -20.11 29.27 -8.75
N ILE A 17 -19.96 30.55 -9.18
CA ILE A 17 -20.60 31.06 -10.42
C ILE A 17 -20.20 30.26 -11.66
N GLY A 18 -18.98 29.73 -11.71
CA GLY A 18 -18.50 28.91 -12.82
C GLY A 18 -19.25 27.58 -12.92
N GLN A 19 -19.45 26.89 -11.83
CA GLN A 19 -20.21 25.63 -11.76
C GLN A 19 -21.69 25.84 -12.13
N ILE A 20 -22.28 26.93 -11.65
CA ILE A 20 -23.69 27.27 -11.94
C ILE A 20 -23.86 27.63 -13.42
N ARG A 21 -22.97 28.45 -14.02
CA ARG A 21 -23.04 28.83 -15.43
C ARG A 21 -22.80 27.66 -16.38
N SER A 22 -21.98 26.68 -15.99
CA SER A 22 -21.79 25.44 -16.75
C SER A 22 -22.93 24.44 -16.56
N VAL A 23 -23.98 24.76 -15.76
CA VAL A 23 -25.09 23.88 -15.40
C VAL A 23 -24.57 22.55 -14.84
N SER A 24 -23.60 22.63 -13.95
CA SER A 24 -23.01 21.45 -13.30
C SER A 24 -24.06 20.69 -12.47
N PHE A 25 -24.06 19.36 -12.58
CA PHE A 25 -24.91 18.51 -11.76
C PHE A 25 -24.47 18.47 -10.29
N ILE A 26 -23.25 18.84 -9.98
CA ILE A 26 -22.68 18.89 -8.65
C ILE A 26 -22.30 20.33 -8.32
N LEU A 27 -22.69 20.78 -7.12
CA LEU A 27 -22.34 22.07 -6.57
C LEU A 27 -21.56 21.89 -5.28
N ASP A 28 -20.24 22.13 -5.34
CA ASP A 28 -19.36 21.97 -4.19
C ASP A 28 -19.34 23.23 -3.33
N ILE A 29 -19.82 23.12 -2.10
CA ILE A 29 -19.80 24.20 -1.11
C ILE A 29 -18.64 24.00 -0.15
N ASP A 30 -17.63 24.86 -0.25
CA ASP A 30 -16.51 24.91 0.67
C ASP A 30 -16.97 25.57 1.98
N VAL A 31 -17.21 24.77 3.01
CA VAL A 31 -17.74 25.20 4.31
C VAL A 31 -16.80 26.19 5.01
N SER A 32 -15.47 26.10 4.76
CA SER A 32 -14.48 27.02 5.32
C SER A 32 -14.62 28.46 4.81
N LYS A 33 -15.35 28.67 3.71
CA LYS A 33 -15.63 29.98 3.11
C LYS A 33 -16.95 30.60 3.57
N ILE A 34 -17.69 29.94 4.43
CA ILE A 34 -18.91 30.50 5.03
C ILE A 34 -18.49 31.50 6.12
N LEU A 35 -18.65 32.79 5.83
CA LEU A 35 -18.22 33.86 6.71
C LEU A 35 -19.25 34.24 7.78
N ASP A 36 -20.51 33.89 7.56
CA ASP A 36 -21.60 34.16 8.48
C ASP A 36 -21.73 33.02 9.49
N THR A 37 -21.59 33.34 10.77
CA THR A 37 -21.61 32.36 11.86
C THR A 37 -22.98 31.69 12.00
N ASP A 38 -24.07 32.41 11.78
CA ASP A 38 -25.44 31.85 11.91
C ASP A 38 -25.74 30.91 10.75
N VAL A 39 -25.29 31.23 9.53
CA VAL A 39 -25.42 30.37 8.36
C VAL A 39 -24.54 29.14 8.54
N PHE A 40 -23.31 29.29 9.06
CA PHE A 40 -22.43 28.18 9.36
C PHE A 40 -23.07 27.20 10.36
N VAL A 41 -23.59 27.70 11.49
CA VAL A 41 -24.23 26.87 12.51
C VAL A 41 -25.45 26.14 11.92
N ARG A 42 -26.28 26.82 11.14
CA ARG A 42 -27.43 26.19 10.47
C ARG A 42 -27.02 25.13 9.48
N THR A 43 -25.98 25.37 8.68
CA THR A 43 -25.46 24.36 7.74
C THR A 43 -25.01 23.11 8.48
N MET A 44 -24.39 23.25 9.65
CA MET A 44 -23.94 22.12 10.47
C MET A 44 -25.08 21.40 11.19
N GLU A 45 -26.10 22.13 11.66
CA GLU A 45 -27.19 21.58 12.49
C GLU A 45 -28.41 21.15 11.66
N PHE A 46 -28.72 21.86 10.57
CA PHE A 46 -29.91 21.65 9.72
C PHE A 46 -29.55 21.59 8.23
N PRO A 47 -28.62 20.76 7.80
CA PRO A 47 -28.04 20.81 6.45
C PRO A 47 -29.07 20.54 5.33
N LYS A 48 -30.09 19.73 5.57
CA LYS A 48 -31.11 19.45 4.52
C LYS A 48 -31.93 20.69 4.16
N ALA A 49 -32.28 21.51 5.12
CA ALA A 49 -33.01 22.77 4.88
C ALA A 49 -32.12 23.77 4.11
N GLU A 50 -30.82 23.82 4.46
CA GLU A 50 -29.89 24.70 3.76
C GLU A 50 -29.61 24.24 2.33
N ILE A 51 -29.62 22.92 2.04
CA ILE A 51 -29.51 22.39 0.66
C ILE A 51 -30.66 22.93 -0.22
N GLU A 52 -31.90 22.91 0.27
CA GLU A 52 -33.03 23.42 -0.47
C GLU A 52 -32.87 24.92 -0.78
N THR A 53 -32.44 25.71 0.21
CA THR A 53 -32.17 27.16 0.04
C THR A 53 -31.05 27.43 -0.94
N ILE A 54 -29.96 26.62 -0.90
CA ILE A 54 -28.83 26.73 -1.85
C ILE A 54 -29.30 26.40 -3.27
N GLN A 55 -30.12 25.37 -3.44
CA GLN A 55 -30.68 24.98 -4.73
C GLN A 55 -31.63 26.05 -5.29
N GLU A 56 -32.41 26.72 -4.46
CA GLU A 56 -33.26 27.86 -4.84
C GLU A 56 -32.40 29.05 -5.31
N ALA A 57 -31.40 29.42 -4.52
CA ALA A 57 -30.49 30.50 -4.88
C ALA A 57 -29.70 30.21 -6.19
N ALA A 58 -29.32 28.94 -6.42
CA ALA A 58 -28.66 28.53 -7.66
C ALA A 58 -29.60 28.65 -8.90
N ARG A 59 -30.89 28.30 -8.74
CA ARG A 59 -31.91 28.49 -9.80
C ARG A 59 -32.13 29.95 -10.14
N ASP A 60 -32.20 30.80 -9.12
CA ASP A 60 -32.40 32.24 -9.30
C ASP A 60 -31.23 32.87 -10.09
N LEU A 61 -30.01 32.41 -9.88
CA LEU A 61 -28.82 32.85 -10.64
C LEU A 61 -28.85 32.47 -12.12
N LEU A 62 -29.58 31.41 -12.48
CA LEU A 62 -29.78 30.98 -13.87
C LEU A 62 -31.04 31.58 -14.52
N GLY A 63 -31.74 32.52 -13.85
CA GLY A 63 -32.93 33.16 -14.40
C GLY A 63 -34.13 32.23 -14.45
N ASN A 64 -34.47 31.57 -13.36
CA ASN A 64 -35.66 30.69 -13.20
C ASN A 64 -35.68 29.44 -14.10
N ASN A 65 -34.55 28.82 -14.35
CA ASN A 65 -34.48 27.51 -14.98
C ASN A 65 -35.06 26.43 -14.02
N ASN A 66 -36.39 26.21 -14.10
CA ASN A 66 -37.18 25.37 -13.19
C ASN A 66 -36.71 23.88 -13.13
N GLY A 67 -35.84 23.45 -14.04
CA GLY A 67 -35.29 22.08 -14.08
C GLY A 67 -33.97 21.90 -13.35
N TYR A 68 -33.26 22.95 -12.97
CA TYR A 68 -31.95 22.84 -12.37
C TYR A 68 -32.01 22.55 -10.87
N ARG A 69 -31.57 21.36 -10.49
CA ARG A 69 -31.43 20.92 -9.10
C ARG A 69 -30.09 20.20 -8.92
N PRO A 70 -29.01 20.95 -8.69
CA PRO A 70 -27.69 20.34 -8.48
C PRO A 70 -27.66 19.56 -7.17
N SER A 71 -26.86 18.49 -7.16
CA SER A 71 -26.47 17.82 -5.91
C SER A 71 -25.51 18.73 -5.14
N VAL A 72 -25.89 19.14 -3.93
CA VAL A 72 -25.05 20.00 -3.09
C VAL A 72 -24.14 19.15 -2.25
N GLN A 73 -22.85 19.33 -2.42
CA GLN A 73 -21.80 18.64 -1.65
C GLN A 73 -21.08 19.64 -0.73
N PHE A 74 -20.98 19.30 0.57
CA PHE A 74 -20.26 20.11 1.54
C PHE A 74 -18.85 19.59 1.73
N THR A 75 -17.86 20.45 1.53
CA THR A 75 -16.43 20.11 1.60
C THR A 75 -15.72 20.98 2.63
N LYS A 76 -14.53 20.54 3.06
CA LYS A 76 -13.64 21.24 4.02
C LYS A 76 -14.31 21.61 5.35
N ILE A 77 -15.08 20.67 5.90
CA ILE A 77 -15.66 20.79 7.23
C ILE A 77 -14.54 20.70 8.26
N GLY A 78 -14.26 21.78 8.98
CA GLY A 78 -13.03 22.01 9.74
C GLY A 78 -12.66 20.92 10.76
N LYS A 79 -13.61 20.41 11.58
CA LYS A 79 -13.33 19.42 12.63
C LYS A 79 -13.62 18.01 12.11
N LYS A 80 -12.54 17.22 11.94
CA LYS A 80 -12.63 15.78 11.66
C LYS A 80 -12.80 15.02 12.98
N ILE A 81 -13.78 14.14 13.09
CA ILE A 81 -14.05 13.31 14.27
C ILE A 81 -13.83 11.84 13.93
N LEU A 82 -13.58 11.02 14.95
CA LEU A 82 -13.48 9.57 14.80
C LEU A 82 -14.87 8.93 14.94
N ILE A 83 -15.07 7.76 14.36
CA ILE A 83 -16.33 7.01 14.44
C ILE A 83 -16.68 6.68 15.89
N LYS A 84 -15.66 6.40 16.73
CA LYS A 84 -15.84 6.13 18.16
C LYS A 84 -16.44 7.30 18.92
N ASP A 85 -16.21 8.53 18.45
CA ASP A 85 -16.65 9.77 19.10
C ASP A 85 -18.04 10.22 18.65
N LEU A 86 -18.64 9.55 17.62
CA LEU A 86 -20.01 9.80 17.19
C LEU A 86 -21.01 9.38 18.27
N LYS A 87 -21.90 10.31 18.66
CA LYS A 87 -22.94 10.09 19.67
C LYS A 87 -24.33 10.31 19.07
N PRO A 88 -25.24 9.32 19.18
CA PRO A 88 -26.61 9.45 18.65
C PRO A 88 -27.33 10.71 19.15
N ASP A 89 -27.15 11.07 20.42
CA ASP A 89 -27.84 12.19 21.05
C ASP A 89 -27.44 13.56 20.49
N ASN A 90 -26.16 13.68 20.08
CA ASN A 90 -25.60 14.98 19.67
C ASN A 90 -25.42 15.11 18.16
N ASP A 91 -25.24 14.00 17.44
CA ASP A 91 -24.78 14.02 16.04
C ASP A 91 -25.85 13.53 15.05
N GLU A 92 -27.00 13.01 15.55
CA GLU A 92 -28.06 12.54 14.68
C GLU A 92 -28.60 13.66 13.79
N ARG A 93 -28.63 13.42 12.47
CA ARG A 93 -29.07 14.32 11.39
C ARG A 93 -28.23 15.57 11.16
N LYS A 94 -27.16 15.77 11.90
CA LYS A 94 -26.24 16.90 11.75
C LYS A 94 -25.16 16.58 10.74
N LEU A 95 -24.64 17.61 10.09
CA LEU A 95 -23.49 17.48 9.19
C LEU A 95 -22.23 17.26 10.02
N ARG A 96 -21.54 16.16 9.77
CA ARG A 96 -20.29 15.79 10.44
C ARG A 96 -19.26 15.33 9.43
N SER A 97 -17.99 15.50 9.77
CA SER A 97 -16.85 15.03 9.00
C SER A 97 -16.15 13.92 9.77
N ILE A 98 -16.11 12.72 9.21
CA ILE A 98 -15.43 11.58 9.82
C ILE A 98 -14.18 11.20 9.03
N LEU A 99 -13.06 11.04 9.74
CA LEU A 99 -11.84 10.45 9.18
C LEU A 99 -11.91 8.94 9.36
N CYS A 100 -11.82 8.20 8.27
CA CYS A 100 -12.00 6.76 8.31
C CYS A 100 -11.19 6.02 7.24
N LEU A 101 -11.06 4.72 7.45
CA LEU A 101 -10.47 3.76 6.53
C LEU A 101 -11.59 2.93 5.89
N VAL A 102 -11.61 2.82 4.58
CA VAL A 102 -12.58 1.98 3.85
C VAL A 102 -12.21 0.52 4.03
N LYS A 103 -13.04 -0.22 4.76
CA LYS A 103 -12.84 -1.65 5.01
C LYS A 103 -13.34 -2.51 3.85
N ARG A 104 -14.52 -2.21 3.34
CA ARG A 104 -15.10 -2.92 2.19
C ARG A 104 -16.17 -2.06 1.52
N SER A 105 -16.46 -2.35 0.25
CA SER A 105 -17.55 -1.75 -0.51
C SER A 105 -18.46 -2.83 -1.08
N SER A 106 -19.78 -2.58 -1.06
CA SER A 106 -20.76 -3.47 -1.69
C SER A 106 -20.81 -3.24 -3.20
N PRO A 107 -21.33 -4.20 -3.98
CA PRO A 107 -21.75 -3.94 -5.35
C PRO A 107 -22.75 -2.80 -5.44
N LEU A 108 -22.86 -2.18 -6.62
CA LEU A 108 -23.87 -1.17 -6.93
C LEU A 108 -25.27 -1.77 -6.85
N GLN A 109 -26.18 -1.00 -6.30
CA GLN A 109 -27.63 -1.27 -6.25
C GLN A 109 -28.39 -0.06 -6.78
N SER A 110 -29.57 -0.28 -7.35
CA SER A 110 -30.51 0.81 -7.65
C SER A 110 -31.40 1.06 -6.45
N LYS A 111 -31.55 2.33 -6.06
CA LYS A 111 -32.44 2.78 -4.99
C LYS A 111 -33.54 3.66 -5.59
N ILE A 112 -34.79 3.34 -5.31
CA ILE A 112 -35.91 4.19 -5.68
C ILE A 112 -35.95 5.39 -4.72
N VAL A 113 -35.86 6.58 -5.27
CA VAL A 113 -36.00 7.85 -4.53
C VAL A 113 -37.48 8.29 -4.49
N ASP A 114 -38.16 8.16 -5.62
CA ASP A 114 -39.57 8.43 -5.76
C ASP A 114 -40.25 7.29 -6.48
N ALA A 115 -41.22 6.66 -5.84
CA ALA A 115 -42.08 5.65 -6.44
C ALA A 115 -43.31 6.30 -7.06
N CYS A 116 -43.61 6.00 -8.31
CA CYS A 116 -44.73 6.56 -9.07
C CYS A 116 -45.95 5.63 -9.03
N TRP A 117 -47.07 6.19 -8.62
CA TRP A 117 -48.36 5.49 -8.58
C TRP A 117 -49.37 6.18 -9.50
N ARG A 118 -50.13 5.42 -10.31
CA ARG A 118 -51.15 5.91 -11.22
C ARG A 118 -52.54 5.53 -10.71
N CYS A 119 -53.43 6.47 -10.65
CA CYS A 119 -54.81 6.19 -10.32
C CYS A 119 -55.63 5.78 -11.56
N SER A 120 -56.87 5.28 -11.36
CA SER A 120 -57.82 4.89 -12.42
C SER A 120 -58.18 6.03 -13.38
N TYR A 121 -58.01 7.30 -12.98
CA TYR A 121 -58.20 8.48 -13.83
C TYR A 121 -56.93 8.96 -14.55
N GLY A 122 -55.82 8.20 -14.44
CA GLY A 122 -54.58 8.53 -15.13
C GLY A 122 -53.67 9.53 -14.43
N HIS A 123 -53.98 10.03 -13.23
CA HIS A 123 -53.13 10.94 -12.49
C HIS A 123 -51.96 10.19 -11.84
N PHE A 124 -50.82 10.85 -11.74
CA PHE A 124 -49.63 10.30 -11.12
C PHE A 124 -49.41 10.88 -9.73
N THR A 125 -49.06 10.00 -8.79
CA THR A 125 -48.75 10.36 -7.39
C THR A 125 -47.37 9.80 -7.06
N PHE A 126 -46.43 10.67 -6.69
CA PHE A 126 -45.09 10.28 -6.28
C PHE A 126 -45.00 10.13 -4.77
N VAL A 127 -44.35 9.07 -4.31
CA VAL A 127 -44.21 8.74 -2.89
C VAL A 127 -42.74 8.47 -2.58
N HIS A 128 -42.19 9.22 -1.63
CA HIS A 128 -40.83 8.98 -1.12
C HIS A 128 -40.83 7.76 -0.19
N PRO A 129 -39.87 6.85 -0.30
CA PRO A 129 -39.69 5.76 0.64
C PRO A 129 -39.50 6.27 2.07
N LYS A 130 -40.13 5.61 3.03
CA LYS A 130 -39.86 5.81 4.45
C LYS A 130 -38.91 4.71 4.91
N HIS A 131 -37.68 5.11 5.24
CA HIS A 131 -36.57 4.18 5.48
C HIS A 131 -36.33 3.32 4.23
N GLU A 132 -36.55 2.04 4.26
CA GLU A 132 -36.40 1.15 3.09
C GLU A 132 -37.76 0.66 2.55
N ALA A 133 -38.86 1.12 3.10
CA ALA A 133 -40.20 0.68 2.72
C ALA A 133 -40.90 1.70 1.85
N ILE A 134 -41.43 1.24 0.72
CA ILE A 134 -42.32 2.01 -0.17
C ILE A 134 -43.76 1.68 0.24
N LEU A 135 -44.43 2.64 0.87
CA LEU A 135 -45.79 2.47 1.29
C LEU A 135 -46.75 2.89 0.17
N LYS A 136 -47.69 2.03 -0.19
CA LYS A 136 -48.77 2.37 -1.14
C LYS A 136 -49.55 3.59 -0.61
N PRO A 137 -49.73 4.67 -1.39
CA PRO A 137 -50.50 5.82 -0.97
C PRO A 137 -51.97 5.44 -0.79
N ARG A 138 -52.62 6.05 0.20
CA ARG A 138 -54.03 5.77 0.53
C ARG A 138 -55.03 6.30 -0.50
N GLY A 139 -54.60 7.17 -1.40
CA GLY A 139 -55.40 7.76 -2.46
C GLY A 139 -54.59 8.70 -3.35
N CYS A 140 -55.18 9.13 -4.46
CA CYS A 140 -54.55 10.08 -5.36
C CYS A 140 -54.40 11.44 -4.67
N ARG A 141 -53.22 12.09 -4.90
CA ARG A 141 -52.91 13.41 -4.32
C ARG A 141 -53.30 14.59 -5.21
N THR A 142 -53.90 14.33 -6.38
CA THR A 142 -54.38 15.39 -7.27
C THR A 142 -55.67 15.98 -6.73
N ASP A 143 -55.76 17.31 -6.65
CA ASP A 143 -56.91 18.02 -6.15
C ASP A 143 -58.18 17.60 -6.89
N GLY A 144 -59.24 17.27 -6.11
CA GLY A 144 -60.54 16.82 -6.64
C GLY A 144 -60.62 15.34 -7.02
N CYS A 145 -59.51 14.58 -7.03
CA CYS A 145 -59.53 13.16 -7.34
C CYS A 145 -59.81 12.29 -6.10
N LYS A 146 -60.88 11.47 -6.14
CA LYS A 146 -61.28 10.58 -5.04
C LYS A 146 -60.81 9.12 -5.23
N ALA A 147 -59.97 8.84 -6.22
CA ALA A 147 -59.49 7.49 -6.50
C ALA A 147 -58.66 6.96 -5.32
N ARG A 148 -58.99 5.76 -4.85
CA ARG A 148 -58.26 5.04 -3.79
C ARG A 148 -57.49 3.86 -4.33
N ASP A 149 -57.78 3.44 -5.56
CA ASP A 149 -57.04 2.40 -6.22
C ASP A 149 -55.92 3.01 -7.07
N LEU A 150 -54.70 2.67 -6.69
CA LEU A 150 -53.49 3.15 -7.34
C LEU A 150 -52.62 1.93 -7.70
N GLU A 151 -52.08 1.97 -8.90
CA GLU A 151 -51.18 0.96 -9.45
C GLU A 151 -49.77 1.54 -9.50
N HIS A 152 -48.75 0.74 -9.12
CA HIS A 152 -47.36 1.14 -9.19
C HIS A 152 -46.88 1.13 -10.65
N VAL A 153 -46.19 2.16 -11.08
CA VAL A 153 -45.67 2.35 -12.43
C VAL A 153 -44.15 2.43 -12.39
N GLU A 154 -43.49 1.26 -12.46
CA GLU A 154 -42.03 1.13 -12.36
C GLU A 154 -41.28 1.99 -13.37
N GLU A 155 -41.79 2.13 -14.61
CA GLU A 155 -41.14 2.90 -15.69
C GLU A 155 -40.99 4.40 -15.36
N ARG A 156 -41.73 4.90 -14.37
CA ARG A 156 -41.70 6.31 -13.95
C ARG A 156 -41.11 6.52 -12.56
N ASP A 157 -40.55 5.48 -11.99
CA ASP A 157 -39.85 5.62 -10.73
C ASP A 157 -38.57 6.41 -10.95
N THR A 158 -38.25 7.28 -10.02
CA THR A 158 -36.96 7.94 -9.98
C THR A 158 -35.97 7.06 -9.22
N THR A 159 -34.95 6.57 -9.90
CA THR A 159 -33.92 5.71 -9.31
C THR A 159 -32.56 6.39 -9.29
N VAL A 160 -31.76 6.10 -8.27
CA VAL A 160 -30.36 6.52 -8.18
C VAL A 160 -29.48 5.32 -7.85
N ASN A 161 -28.22 5.36 -8.29
CA ASN A 161 -27.24 4.39 -7.86
C ASN A 161 -26.98 4.52 -6.36
N ARG A 162 -26.90 3.39 -5.67
CA ARG A 162 -26.58 3.29 -4.25
C ARG A 162 -25.48 2.27 -4.04
N GLN A 163 -24.57 2.57 -3.13
CA GLN A 163 -23.53 1.66 -2.70
C GLN A 163 -23.36 1.75 -1.18
N PHE A 164 -23.15 0.62 -0.53
CA PHE A 164 -22.76 0.61 0.88
C PHE A 164 -21.24 0.45 1.00
N ILE A 165 -20.64 1.32 1.78
CA ILE A 165 -19.24 1.20 2.18
C ILE A 165 -19.18 1.00 3.70
N TYR A 166 -18.32 0.09 4.12
CA TYR A 166 -18.05 -0.15 5.53
C TYR A 166 -16.71 0.49 5.86
N VAL A 167 -16.73 1.37 6.82
CA VAL A 167 -15.55 2.12 7.24
C VAL A 167 -15.23 1.88 8.70
N GLN A 168 -13.98 2.03 9.07
CA GLN A 168 -13.52 1.91 10.45
C GLN A 168 -12.60 3.07 10.82
N ASP A 169 -12.42 3.29 12.12
CA ASP A 169 -11.44 4.24 12.60
C ASP A 169 -10.01 3.83 12.17
N PRO A 170 -9.17 4.79 11.74
CA PRO A 170 -7.77 4.52 11.44
C PRO A 170 -7.03 4.05 12.70
N LEU A 171 -6.26 2.96 12.59
CA LEU A 171 -5.60 2.31 13.73
C LEU A 171 -4.64 3.23 14.48
N GLU A 172 -4.00 4.16 13.79
CA GLU A 172 -3.02 5.08 14.38
C GLU A 172 -3.65 6.11 15.32
N ASN A 173 -4.94 6.39 15.15
CA ASN A 173 -5.67 7.36 15.96
C ASN A 173 -6.36 6.73 17.18
N ILE A 174 -6.18 5.42 17.34
CA ILE A 174 -6.74 4.65 18.45
C ILE A 174 -5.55 4.15 19.26
N GLY A 175 -5.51 4.44 20.57
CA GLY A 175 -4.47 3.88 21.45
C GLY A 175 -4.50 2.35 21.40
N GLY A 176 -3.34 1.70 21.52
CA GLY A 176 -3.09 0.28 21.23
C GLY A 176 -4.02 -0.76 21.88
N ASP A 177 -4.82 -0.39 22.87
CA ASP A 177 -5.69 -1.31 23.62
C ASP A 177 -7.18 -1.19 23.26
N VAL A 178 -7.55 -0.34 22.30
CA VAL A 178 -8.96 -0.08 21.95
C VAL A 178 -9.27 -0.67 20.58
N GLN A 179 -10.33 -1.47 20.49
CA GLN A 179 -10.79 -1.98 19.19
C GLN A 179 -11.35 -0.84 18.31
N PRO A 180 -10.99 -0.78 17.02
CA PRO A 180 -11.52 0.20 16.08
C PRO A 180 -13.03 0.02 15.91
N LYS A 181 -13.77 1.13 16.01
CA LYS A 181 -15.21 1.11 15.75
C LYS A 181 -15.46 1.18 14.25
N SER A 182 -16.42 0.41 13.78
CA SER A 182 -16.84 0.38 12.38
C SER A 182 -18.25 0.93 12.22
N ILE A 183 -18.54 1.56 11.09
CA ILE A 183 -19.89 2.02 10.72
C ILE A 183 -20.16 1.74 9.25
N ARG A 184 -21.41 1.40 8.93
CA ARG A 184 -21.90 1.32 7.56
C ARG A 184 -22.19 2.71 7.03
N CYS A 185 -21.71 3.03 5.84
CA CYS A 185 -21.98 4.28 5.15
C CYS A 185 -22.80 4.02 3.88
N GLU A 186 -23.78 4.87 3.62
CA GLU A 186 -24.58 4.86 2.40
C GLU A 186 -24.08 5.97 1.47
N VAL A 187 -23.70 5.58 0.26
CA VAL A 187 -23.21 6.45 -0.80
C VAL A 187 -24.19 6.38 -1.96
N THR A 188 -24.54 7.52 -2.55
CA THR A 188 -25.53 7.60 -3.62
C THR A 188 -25.04 8.44 -4.80
N GLY A 189 -25.60 8.18 -5.99
CA GLY A 189 -25.31 8.94 -7.21
C GLY A 189 -23.87 8.85 -7.67
N ASP A 190 -23.27 9.99 -7.99
CA ASP A 190 -21.92 10.11 -8.56
C ASP A 190 -20.80 9.75 -7.57
N LEU A 191 -21.11 9.67 -6.28
CA LEU A 191 -20.16 9.25 -5.26
C LEU A 191 -19.94 7.72 -5.23
N CYS A 192 -20.80 6.95 -5.93
CA CYS A 192 -20.63 5.50 -6.04
C CYS A 192 -19.34 5.15 -6.82
N ASN A 193 -18.64 4.09 -6.41
CA ASN A 193 -17.40 3.61 -7.02
C ASN A 193 -16.24 4.65 -7.03
N THR A 194 -16.33 5.70 -6.24
CA THR A 194 -15.26 6.71 -6.15
C THR A 194 -14.16 6.33 -5.18
N VAL A 195 -14.42 5.41 -4.24
CA VAL A 195 -13.46 4.98 -3.21
C VAL A 195 -13.12 3.50 -3.36
N THR A 196 -11.89 3.17 -3.06
CA THR A 196 -11.38 1.80 -3.07
C THR A 196 -11.17 1.26 -1.66
N THR A 197 -11.26 -0.07 -1.52
CA THR A 197 -10.99 -0.76 -0.24
C THR A 197 -9.54 -0.49 0.19
N GLY A 198 -9.33 -0.20 1.48
CA GLY A 198 -8.02 0.17 2.02
C GLY A 198 -7.69 1.67 1.90
N GLU A 199 -8.48 2.44 1.17
CA GLU A 199 -8.28 3.89 1.03
C GLU A 199 -8.71 4.62 2.30
N ARG A 200 -7.94 5.66 2.66
CA ARG A 200 -8.31 6.59 3.72
C ARG A 200 -9.03 7.78 3.14
N VAL A 201 -10.18 8.03 3.70
CA VAL A 201 -11.06 9.09 3.22
C VAL A 201 -11.63 9.89 4.39
N VAL A 202 -11.96 11.13 4.09
CA VAL A 202 -12.79 11.94 4.96
C VAL A 202 -14.18 11.95 4.37
N LEU A 203 -15.12 11.40 5.10
CA LEU A 203 -16.53 11.37 4.71
C LEU A 203 -17.28 12.49 5.41
N ASN A 204 -17.86 13.37 4.63
CA ASN A 204 -18.76 14.39 5.13
C ASN A 204 -20.20 13.93 4.92
N GLY A 205 -21.03 14.02 5.94
CA GLY A 205 -22.38 13.50 5.82
C GLY A 205 -23.15 13.52 7.14
N TYR A 206 -24.17 12.68 7.23
CA TYR A 206 -25.13 12.68 8.30
C TYR A 206 -25.15 11.37 9.05
N TYR A 207 -25.01 11.42 10.37
CA TYR A 207 -25.24 10.27 11.22
C TYR A 207 -26.73 9.99 11.34
N ARG A 208 -27.14 8.76 11.07
CA ARG A 208 -28.54 8.32 11.05
C ARG A 208 -28.75 7.12 11.93
N THR A 209 -29.90 7.06 12.58
CA THR A 209 -30.38 5.87 13.30
C THR A 209 -31.67 5.35 12.70
N VAL A 210 -31.78 4.03 12.55
CA VAL A 210 -32.97 3.35 12.04
C VAL A 210 -33.49 2.39 13.11
N PRO A 211 -34.80 2.46 13.44
CA PRO A 211 -35.38 1.52 14.39
C PRO A 211 -35.33 0.09 13.83
N LYS A 212 -35.03 -0.88 14.70
CA LYS A 212 -35.11 -2.31 14.38
C LYS A 212 -36.51 -2.84 14.66
N TYR A 213 -37.03 -3.65 13.75
CA TYR A 213 -38.27 -4.38 13.95
C TYR A 213 -37.96 -5.89 13.91
N LYS A 214 -38.51 -6.64 14.86
CA LYS A 214 -38.48 -8.10 14.86
C LYS A 214 -39.91 -8.59 15.03
N ASP A 215 -40.38 -9.43 14.12
CA ASP A 215 -41.73 -9.98 14.09
C ASP A 215 -42.84 -8.88 14.20
N GLY A 216 -42.61 -7.72 13.55
CA GLY A 216 -43.52 -6.57 13.59
C GLY A 216 -43.38 -5.68 14.82
N ASN A 217 -42.63 -6.07 15.84
CA ASN A 217 -42.43 -5.32 17.09
C ASN A 217 -41.19 -4.45 17.06
N LEU A 218 -41.32 -3.21 17.51
CA LEU A 218 -40.19 -2.28 17.64
C LEU A 218 -39.24 -2.78 18.72
N GLN A 219 -37.96 -2.91 18.35
CA GLN A 219 -36.88 -3.27 19.26
C GLN A 219 -36.30 -2.04 19.96
N ALA A 220 -35.78 -2.20 21.17
CA ALA A 220 -35.11 -1.12 21.90
C ALA A 220 -33.78 -0.69 21.23
N GLY A 221 -33.12 -1.61 20.48
CA GLY A 221 -31.93 -1.31 19.72
C GLY A 221 -32.22 -0.62 18.39
N LYS A 222 -31.37 0.34 18.00
CA LYS A 222 -31.39 0.99 16.69
C LYS A 222 -30.14 0.60 15.92
N ASP A 223 -30.26 0.45 14.59
CA ASP A 223 -29.10 0.41 13.71
C ASP A 223 -28.65 1.82 13.37
N SER A 224 -27.35 2.01 13.32
CA SER A 224 -26.77 3.30 12.93
C SER A 224 -26.01 3.16 11.61
N TYR A 225 -26.11 4.19 10.79
CA TYR A 225 -25.38 4.31 9.55
C TYR A 225 -25.03 5.78 9.29
N PHE A 226 -24.12 6.00 8.36
CA PHE A 226 -23.68 7.32 7.95
C PHE A 226 -24.10 7.58 6.50
N GLU A 227 -24.95 8.57 6.27
CA GLU A 227 -25.40 9.00 4.94
C GLU A 227 -24.35 9.98 4.40
N VAL A 228 -23.61 9.57 3.37
CA VAL A 228 -22.49 10.36 2.83
C VAL A 228 -23.00 11.44 1.89
N ASN A 229 -22.55 12.67 2.10
CA ASN A 229 -22.85 13.82 1.26
C ASN A 229 -21.68 14.16 0.32
N SER A 230 -20.44 14.08 0.81
CA SER A 230 -19.24 14.26 -0.02
C SER A 230 -18.08 13.40 0.50
N ILE A 231 -17.11 13.14 -0.37
CA ILE A 231 -15.95 12.34 -0.08
C ILE A 231 -14.71 13.17 -0.41
N GLU A 232 -13.86 13.40 0.61
CA GLU A 232 -12.57 14.02 0.44
C GLU A 232 -11.51 12.93 0.57
N ARG A 233 -10.62 12.84 -0.41
CA ARG A 233 -9.48 11.92 -0.32
C ARG A 233 -8.48 12.46 0.67
N GLY A 234 -8.04 11.61 1.58
CA GLY A 234 -6.93 11.95 2.48
C GLY A 234 -5.67 12.14 1.65
N GLU A 235 -4.94 13.21 1.93
CA GLU A 235 -3.59 13.38 1.43
C GLU A 235 -2.69 12.24 1.92
N SER A 236 -1.45 12.14 1.40
CA SER A 236 -0.52 11.07 1.77
C SER A 236 -0.37 10.93 3.29
N ALA A 237 -0.04 9.72 3.78
CA ALA A 237 0.13 9.41 5.20
C ALA A 237 1.05 10.38 5.95
N TYR A 238 1.99 10.93 5.21
CA TYR A 238 2.98 11.84 5.75
C TYR A 238 2.43 13.26 5.94
N ASN A 239 1.43 13.67 5.16
CA ASN A 239 0.74 14.96 5.31
C ASN A 239 -0.23 15.00 6.51
N ASP A 240 -0.62 13.82 7.03
CA ASP A 240 -1.46 13.73 8.24
C ASP A 240 -0.67 14.07 9.53
N VAL A 241 0.67 14.00 9.48
CA VAL A 241 1.55 14.34 10.59
C VAL A 241 1.69 15.87 10.67
N LYS A 242 1.10 16.48 11.68
CA LYS A 242 1.19 17.93 11.91
C LYS A 242 2.41 18.26 12.76
N TRP A 243 3.09 19.33 12.40
CA TRP A 243 4.18 19.90 13.17
C TRP A 243 3.96 21.41 13.36
N SER A 244 4.47 21.96 14.46
CA SER A 244 4.46 23.40 14.71
C SER A 244 5.62 24.10 14.01
N ALA A 245 5.57 25.42 13.87
CA ALA A 245 6.66 26.21 13.31
C ALA A 245 7.98 26.07 14.11
N GLU A 246 7.89 25.80 15.41
CA GLU A 246 9.06 25.55 16.27
C GLU A 246 9.67 24.17 15.98
N GLU A 247 8.83 23.16 15.81
CA GLU A 247 9.27 21.80 15.46
C GLU A 247 9.88 21.74 14.05
N GLU A 248 9.35 22.52 13.11
CA GLU A 248 9.92 22.66 11.77
C GLU A 248 11.35 23.24 11.84
N LYS A 249 11.55 24.28 12.62
CA LYS A 249 12.90 24.84 12.83
C LYS A 249 13.85 23.81 13.42
N GLN A 250 13.39 23.04 14.43
CA GLN A 250 14.21 21.99 15.04
C GLN A 250 14.57 20.90 14.03
N ILE A 251 13.65 20.51 13.13
CA ILE A 251 13.90 19.53 12.06
C ILE A 251 14.97 20.06 11.11
N ILE A 252 14.87 21.32 10.66
CA ILE A 252 15.84 21.94 9.77
C ILE A 252 17.23 22.04 10.43
N GLU A 253 17.29 22.48 11.68
CA GLU A 253 18.55 22.55 12.44
C GLU A 253 19.19 21.17 12.63
N LEU A 254 18.37 20.14 12.86
CA LEU A 254 18.84 18.78 13.00
C LEU A 254 19.40 18.25 11.68
N ALA A 255 18.71 18.49 10.57
CA ALA A 255 19.11 18.04 9.23
C ALA A 255 20.39 18.75 8.73
N ALA A 256 20.64 19.95 9.18
CA ALA A 256 21.86 20.70 8.85
C ALA A 256 23.13 20.14 9.53
N ARG A 257 23.01 19.20 10.46
CA ARG A 257 24.18 18.60 11.13
C ARG A 257 24.90 17.64 10.18
N PRO A 258 26.24 17.71 10.05
CA PRO A 258 26.98 16.83 9.14
C PRO A 258 26.89 15.33 9.50
N ASN A 259 26.58 15.00 10.76
CA ASN A 259 26.44 13.63 11.25
C ASN A 259 24.97 13.20 11.43
N VAL A 260 24.01 13.90 10.79
CA VAL A 260 22.57 13.62 10.97
C VAL A 260 22.21 12.20 10.56
N PHE A 261 22.78 11.68 9.47
CA PHE A 261 22.51 10.31 9.01
C PHE A 261 22.93 9.27 10.05
N ASP A 262 24.11 9.44 10.66
CA ASP A 262 24.59 8.56 11.72
C ASP A 262 23.72 8.67 12.98
N LEU A 263 23.31 9.87 13.33
CA LEU A 263 22.45 10.15 14.47
C LEU A 263 21.08 9.46 14.31
N ILE A 264 20.49 9.54 13.12
CA ILE A 264 19.23 8.85 12.82
C ILE A 264 19.47 7.34 12.83
N THR A 265 20.57 6.85 12.24
CA THR A 265 20.92 5.44 12.24
C THR A 265 21.02 4.87 13.66
N ASP A 266 21.65 5.58 14.58
CA ASP A 266 21.76 5.18 15.98
C ASP A 266 20.42 5.27 16.73
N SER A 267 19.49 6.11 16.24
CA SER A 267 18.15 6.25 16.76
C SER A 267 17.18 5.17 16.29
N ILE A 268 17.52 4.38 15.25
CA ILE A 268 16.73 3.22 14.82
C ILE A 268 16.94 2.08 15.83
N ALA A 269 15.85 1.64 16.47
CA ALA A 269 15.85 0.57 17.46
C ALA A 269 17.07 0.66 18.41
N PRO A 270 17.16 1.72 19.24
CA PRO A 270 18.33 1.96 20.09
C PRO A 270 18.54 0.84 21.12
N SER A 271 17.52 -0.01 21.35
CA SER A 271 17.59 -1.21 22.16
C SER A 271 18.43 -2.31 21.55
N VAL A 272 18.70 -2.27 20.26
CA VAL A 272 19.48 -3.26 19.52
C VAL A 272 20.87 -2.70 19.25
N MET A 273 21.89 -3.36 19.81
CA MET A 273 23.28 -2.95 19.63
C MET A 273 23.82 -3.46 18.27
N GLY A 274 24.61 -2.63 17.58
CA GLY A 274 25.27 -2.99 16.33
C GLY A 274 24.33 -2.95 15.11
N MET A 275 24.51 -3.84 14.15
CA MET A 275 23.73 -3.95 12.90
C MET A 275 23.68 -2.65 12.09
N ARG A 276 24.80 -1.90 12.06
CA ARG A 276 24.84 -0.56 11.47
C ARG A 276 24.34 -0.53 10.03
N LEU A 277 24.80 -1.47 9.17
CA LEU A 277 24.36 -1.56 7.77
C LEU A 277 22.84 -1.77 7.65
N CYS A 278 22.27 -2.63 8.49
CA CYS A 278 20.82 -2.86 8.53
C CYS A 278 20.07 -1.59 8.93
N LYS A 279 20.52 -0.90 9.96
CA LYS A 279 19.91 0.36 10.42
C LYS A 279 20.04 1.48 9.37
N GLN A 280 21.18 1.59 8.69
CA GLN A 280 21.40 2.53 7.58
C GLN A 280 20.41 2.28 6.41
N ALA A 281 20.28 1.02 6.01
CA ALA A 281 19.30 0.65 4.98
C ALA A 281 17.87 0.99 5.39
N ILE A 282 17.49 0.76 6.65
CA ILE A 282 16.17 1.11 7.20
C ILE A 282 15.95 2.63 7.18
N VAL A 283 16.96 3.44 7.48
CA VAL A 283 16.87 4.90 7.34
C VAL A 283 16.51 5.27 5.90
N LEU A 284 17.23 4.71 4.90
CA LEU A 284 16.94 4.98 3.50
C LEU A 284 15.54 4.50 3.08
N LEU A 285 15.06 3.37 3.60
CA LEU A 285 13.69 2.90 3.38
C LEU A 285 12.65 3.89 3.95
N LEU A 286 12.86 4.40 5.17
CA LEU A 286 11.94 5.31 5.83
C LEU A 286 11.84 6.66 5.13
N PHE A 287 12.95 7.21 4.67
CA PHE A 287 12.96 8.48 3.92
C PHE A 287 12.54 8.28 2.46
N GLY A 288 12.93 7.18 1.83
CA GLY A 288 12.53 6.76 0.47
C GLY A 288 12.93 7.74 -0.63
N GLY A 289 13.01 7.28 -1.86
CA GLY A 289 13.23 8.10 -3.05
C GLY A 289 11.92 8.72 -3.59
N VAL A 290 12.02 9.37 -4.74
CA VAL A 290 10.93 10.13 -5.38
C VAL A 290 10.18 9.25 -6.37
N THR A 291 8.86 9.17 -6.24
CA THR A 291 8.01 8.54 -7.25
C THR A 291 7.90 9.46 -8.47
N LYS A 292 8.23 8.96 -9.66
CA LYS A 292 8.26 9.74 -10.91
C LYS A 292 7.18 9.25 -11.87
N THR A 293 6.47 10.19 -12.49
CA THR A 293 5.56 9.90 -13.60
C THR A 293 6.30 10.25 -14.90
N MET A 294 6.46 9.27 -15.77
CA MET A 294 7.13 9.44 -17.06
C MET A 294 6.22 10.14 -18.08
N PRO A 295 6.76 10.69 -19.18
CA PRO A 295 5.96 11.35 -20.23
C PRO A 295 4.90 10.44 -20.88
N ASP A 296 5.09 9.13 -20.83
CA ASP A 296 4.15 8.10 -21.30
C ASP A 296 3.08 7.72 -20.27
N ASN A 297 2.94 8.50 -19.18
CA ASN A 297 2.10 8.24 -18.01
C ASN A 297 2.45 6.97 -17.24
N THR A 298 3.56 6.29 -17.53
CA THR A 298 4.03 5.21 -16.67
C THR A 298 4.54 5.77 -15.35
N ARG A 299 4.10 5.17 -14.25
CA ARG A 299 4.51 5.55 -12.90
C ARG A 299 5.65 4.65 -12.43
N ARG A 300 6.76 5.25 -12.06
CA ARG A 300 7.90 4.55 -11.45
C ARG A 300 7.91 4.79 -9.96
N ARG A 301 7.95 3.71 -9.18
CA ARG A 301 8.03 3.77 -7.72
C ARG A 301 9.33 4.44 -7.27
N GLY A 302 9.30 5.16 -6.15
CA GLY A 302 10.49 5.72 -5.50
C GLY A 302 10.86 5.00 -4.18
N HIS A 303 10.04 4.06 -3.70
CA HIS A 303 10.29 3.37 -2.44
C HIS A 303 11.25 2.18 -2.60
N LEU A 304 11.96 1.86 -1.51
CA LEU A 304 12.90 0.76 -1.41
C LEU A 304 12.28 -0.44 -0.69
N ASN A 305 12.55 -1.66 -1.17
CA ASN A 305 12.17 -2.90 -0.50
C ASN A 305 13.43 -3.58 0.06
N ILE A 306 13.39 -3.97 1.33
CA ILE A 306 14.54 -4.53 2.04
C ILE A 306 14.20 -5.92 2.58
N LEU A 307 15.11 -6.86 2.37
CA LEU A 307 15.07 -8.20 2.97
C LEU A 307 16.20 -8.35 3.98
N ILE A 308 15.85 -8.73 5.19
CA ILE A 308 16.80 -9.08 6.26
C ILE A 308 16.74 -10.59 6.45
N VAL A 309 17.84 -11.28 6.18
CA VAL A 309 18.00 -12.71 6.48
C VAL A 309 18.96 -12.82 7.65
N SER A 310 18.56 -13.50 8.70
CA SER A 310 19.45 -13.63 9.85
C SER A 310 19.24 -14.90 10.63
N ASP A 311 20.27 -15.30 11.34
CA ASP A 311 20.21 -16.36 12.33
C ASP A 311 19.13 -16.06 13.39
N PRO A 312 18.57 -17.08 14.06
CA PRO A 312 17.61 -16.90 15.15
C PRO A 312 18.22 -16.06 16.30
N GLY A 313 17.39 -15.29 16.99
CA GLY A 313 17.84 -14.49 18.15
C GLY A 313 18.45 -13.12 17.82
N MET A 314 18.59 -12.73 16.55
CA MET A 314 19.17 -11.47 16.10
C MET A 314 18.21 -10.27 16.18
N ALA A 315 17.27 -10.24 17.11
CA ALA A 315 16.35 -9.12 17.40
C ALA A 315 15.60 -8.53 16.18
N LYS A 316 15.36 -9.30 15.10
CA LYS A 316 14.63 -8.86 13.90
C LYS A 316 13.26 -8.26 14.24
N THR A 317 12.46 -9.01 14.98
CA THR A 317 11.10 -8.59 15.37
C THR A 317 11.10 -7.26 16.13
N VAL A 318 12.14 -7.00 16.96
CA VAL A 318 12.27 -5.73 17.69
C VAL A 318 12.51 -4.58 16.71
N ILE A 319 13.35 -4.77 15.71
CA ILE A 319 13.62 -3.78 14.67
C ILE A 319 12.35 -3.50 13.85
N LEU A 320 11.65 -4.56 13.39
CA LEU A 320 10.42 -4.42 12.61
C LEU A 320 9.33 -3.65 13.37
N LYS A 321 9.09 -3.97 14.63
CA LYS A 321 8.13 -3.28 15.50
C LYS A 321 8.52 -1.82 15.75
N TYR A 322 9.82 -1.53 15.88
CA TYR A 322 10.28 -0.16 15.99
C TYR A 322 10.00 0.64 14.70
N VAL A 323 10.24 0.05 13.54
CA VAL A 323 9.95 0.68 12.23
C VAL A 323 8.45 0.92 12.05
N GLU A 324 7.61 -0.05 12.44
CA GLU A 324 6.16 0.14 12.49
C GLU A 324 5.77 1.36 13.33
N GLN A 325 6.34 1.50 14.52
CA GLN A 325 6.04 2.62 15.44
C GLN A 325 6.47 3.98 14.90
N VAL A 326 7.64 4.05 14.25
CA VAL A 326 8.21 5.30 13.72
C VAL A 326 7.59 5.70 12.39
N SER A 327 7.14 4.76 11.59
CA SER A 327 6.46 5.07 10.33
C SER A 327 5.07 5.68 10.59
N PRO A 328 4.66 6.74 9.88
CA PRO A 328 3.31 7.32 10.01
C PRO A 328 2.16 6.32 9.78
N ARG A 329 2.35 5.37 8.89
CA ARG A 329 1.43 4.24 8.60
C ARG A 329 2.21 2.94 8.55
N GLY A 330 2.90 2.62 9.65
CA GLY A 330 3.54 1.33 9.81
C GLY A 330 2.49 0.25 10.06
N VAL A 331 2.63 -0.89 9.38
CA VAL A 331 1.83 -2.09 9.64
C VAL A 331 2.76 -3.28 9.78
N TYR A 332 2.64 -3.99 10.89
CA TYR A 332 3.39 -5.22 11.15
C TYR A 332 2.50 -6.45 10.92
N ALA A 333 3.06 -7.46 10.28
CA ALA A 333 2.43 -8.77 10.14
C ALA A 333 3.49 -9.88 10.20
N SER A 334 3.07 -11.09 10.61
CA SER A 334 3.88 -12.30 10.54
C SER A 334 3.35 -13.21 9.43
N GLY A 335 4.25 -13.80 8.64
CA GLY A 335 3.92 -14.76 7.59
C GLY A 335 3.15 -15.96 8.09
N VAL A 336 3.45 -16.45 9.30
CA VAL A 336 2.76 -17.61 9.92
C VAL A 336 1.30 -17.32 10.24
N THR A 337 1.01 -16.19 10.85
CA THR A 337 -0.36 -15.86 11.30
C THR A 337 -1.23 -15.34 10.19
N SER A 338 -0.65 -14.66 9.23
CA SER A 338 -1.35 -13.98 8.15
C SER A 338 -1.68 -14.91 6.97
N SER A 339 -0.98 -16.04 6.80
CA SER A 339 -1.23 -16.99 5.72
C SER A 339 -2.64 -17.59 5.72
N LYS A 340 -3.32 -17.61 6.88
CA LYS A 340 -4.71 -18.08 7.03
C LYS A 340 -5.76 -17.04 6.63
N VAL A 341 -5.42 -15.75 6.70
CA VAL A 341 -6.37 -14.64 6.48
C VAL A 341 -6.12 -13.91 5.14
N GLY A 342 -4.92 -14.07 4.56
CA GLY A 342 -4.45 -13.36 3.37
C GLY A 342 -3.76 -12.04 3.71
N LEU A 343 -2.55 -11.86 3.16
CA LEU A 343 -1.72 -10.67 3.44
C LEU A 343 -2.14 -9.45 2.64
N VAL A 344 -2.66 -9.64 1.43
CA VAL A 344 -3.00 -8.52 0.54
C VAL A 344 -4.48 -8.21 0.61
N ALA A 345 -5.36 -9.14 0.25
CA ALA A 345 -6.78 -8.88 0.16
C ALA A 345 -7.61 -10.18 0.29
N PRO A 346 -8.01 -10.56 1.50
CA PRO A 346 -8.90 -11.68 1.72
C PRO A 346 -10.28 -11.42 1.11
N ILE A 347 -10.87 -12.45 0.52
CA ILE A 347 -12.22 -12.44 -0.04
C ILE A 347 -13.19 -12.89 1.04
N VAL A 348 -14.19 -12.07 1.33
CA VAL A 348 -15.21 -12.31 2.36
C VAL A 348 -16.60 -12.21 1.74
N ARG A 349 -17.55 -13.00 2.22
CA ARG A 349 -18.94 -12.90 1.80
C ARG A 349 -19.65 -11.80 2.62
N ASP A 350 -20.29 -10.85 1.93
CA ASP A 350 -21.08 -9.80 2.57
C ASP A 350 -22.38 -10.38 3.12
N GLU A 351 -22.67 -10.14 4.40
CA GLU A 351 -23.84 -10.71 5.08
C GLU A 351 -25.16 -10.11 4.59
N ILE A 352 -25.15 -8.89 4.06
CA ILE A 352 -26.37 -8.19 3.63
C ILE A 352 -26.68 -8.50 2.17
N THR A 353 -25.68 -8.38 1.30
CA THR A 353 -25.88 -8.57 -0.15
C THR A 353 -25.67 -10.02 -0.58
N GLY A 354 -25.05 -10.87 0.25
CA GLY A 354 -24.65 -12.23 -0.07
C GLY A 354 -23.53 -12.31 -1.12
N ALA A 355 -23.06 -11.18 -1.64
CA ALA A 355 -22.01 -11.10 -2.64
C ALA A 355 -20.61 -11.26 -2.03
N TYR A 356 -19.64 -11.67 -2.84
CA TYR A 356 -18.25 -11.68 -2.43
C TYR A 356 -17.67 -10.28 -2.50
N THR A 357 -16.99 -9.87 -1.44
CA THR A 357 -16.29 -8.58 -1.33
C THR A 357 -14.85 -8.80 -0.88
N ILE A 358 -13.99 -7.81 -1.08
CA ILE A 358 -12.60 -7.83 -0.62
C ILE A 358 -12.49 -7.02 0.67
N GLU A 359 -11.82 -7.58 1.66
CA GLU A 359 -11.34 -6.84 2.83
C GLU A 359 -9.87 -6.47 2.66
N PRO A 360 -9.40 -5.33 3.21
CA PRO A 360 -7.99 -4.97 3.10
C PRO A 360 -7.15 -5.86 4.02
N GLY A 361 -6.17 -6.54 3.43
CA GLY A 361 -5.12 -7.23 4.19
C GLY A 361 -4.08 -6.25 4.75
N PRO A 362 -3.17 -6.73 5.62
CA PRO A 362 -2.15 -5.89 6.25
C PRO A 362 -1.30 -5.09 5.27
N TYR A 363 -0.98 -5.64 4.10
CA TYR A 363 -0.19 -4.92 3.11
C TYR A 363 -0.97 -3.74 2.49
N MET A 364 -2.28 -3.92 2.22
CA MET A 364 -3.13 -2.81 1.77
C MET A 364 -3.25 -1.70 2.83
N LEU A 365 -3.37 -2.09 4.10
CA LEU A 365 -3.45 -1.14 5.21
C LEU A 365 -2.20 -0.28 5.33
N ALA A 366 -1.04 -0.78 4.91
CA ALA A 366 0.23 -0.07 4.89
C ALA A 366 0.36 0.93 3.73
N HIS A 367 -0.65 1.04 2.84
CA HIS A 367 -0.59 1.95 1.68
C HIS A 367 -0.19 3.37 2.08
N GLY A 368 0.86 3.92 1.43
CA GLY A 368 1.48 5.20 1.74
C GLY A 368 2.33 5.22 3.02
N GLY A 369 2.52 4.09 3.70
CA GLY A 369 3.35 3.93 4.89
C GLY A 369 4.49 2.93 4.69
N VAL A 370 4.70 2.01 5.65
CA VAL A 370 5.70 0.91 5.58
C VAL A 370 5.05 -0.40 6.00
N PHE A 371 5.25 -1.45 5.21
CA PHE A 371 4.83 -2.79 5.56
C PHE A 371 6.01 -3.59 6.13
N CYS A 372 5.91 -4.00 7.39
CA CYS A 372 6.88 -4.81 8.10
C CYS A 372 6.40 -6.26 8.14
N LEU A 373 7.07 -7.15 7.44
CA LEU A 373 6.74 -8.56 7.34
C LEU A 373 7.79 -9.42 8.06
N ASP A 374 7.41 -10.02 9.17
CA ASP A 374 8.23 -11.00 9.87
C ASP A 374 7.96 -12.42 9.35
N GLU A 375 8.93 -13.32 9.49
CA GLU A 375 8.82 -14.72 9.05
C GLU A 375 8.38 -14.84 7.57
N ALA A 376 8.98 -14.03 6.70
CA ALA A 376 8.59 -13.92 5.29
C ALA A 376 8.74 -15.23 4.50
N ASN A 377 9.55 -16.19 4.97
CA ASN A 377 9.68 -17.54 4.40
C ASN A 377 8.41 -18.40 4.57
N GLU A 378 7.54 -18.06 5.53
CA GLU A 378 6.32 -18.83 5.83
C GLU A 378 5.07 -18.34 5.06
N ILE A 379 5.21 -17.36 4.17
CA ILE A 379 4.08 -16.85 3.37
C ILE A 379 3.59 -17.90 2.36
N SER A 380 2.28 -17.91 2.11
CA SER A 380 1.70 -18.78 1.10
C SER A 380 2.20 -18.42 -0.31
N LYS A 381 2.26 -19.41 -1.23
CA LYS A 381 2.65 -19.16 -2.63
C LYS A 381 1.72 -18.17 -3.34
N GLU A 382 0.46 -18.11 -2.93
CA GLU A 382 -0.52 -17.16 -3.47
C GLU A 382 -0.24 -15.74 -2.98
N ASP A 383 -0.06 -15.55 -1.67
CA ASP A 383 0.28 -14.25 -1.11
C ASP A 383 1.61 -13.74 -1.67
N ALA A 384 2.58 -14.65 -1.82
CA ALA A 384 3.85 -14.35 -2.45
C ALA A 384 3.70 -13.77 -3.87
N LYS A 385 2.77 -14.30 -4.68
CA LYS A 385 2.48 -13.76 -6.02
C LYS A 385 1.92 -12.35 -5.96
N TYR A 386 0.90 -12.11 -5.12
CA TYR A 386 0.28 -10.79 -4.98
C TYR A 386 1.23 -9.75 -4.38
N ILE A 387 1.99 -10.12 -3.36
CA ILE A 387 3.06 -9.26 -2.80
C ILE A 387 4.05 -8.88 -3.90
N GLY A 388 4.45 -9.84 -4.74
CA GLY A 388 5.35 -9.58 -5.85
C GLY A 388 4.80 -8.57 -6.87
N GLU A 389 3.50 -8.64 -7.22
CA GLU A 389 2.86 -7.65 -8.10
C GLU A 389 2.85 -6.26 -7.45
N CYS A 390 2.45 -6.17 -6.18
CA CYS A 390 2.43 -4.91 -5.43
C CYS A 390 3.83 -4.28 -5.31
N MET A 391 4.87 -5.08 -5.06
CA MET A 391 6.26 -4.60 -5.01
C MET A 391 6.74 -3.99 -6.33
N GLU A 392 6.25 -4.46 -7.46
CA GLU A 392 6.69 -4.02 -8.79
C GLU A 392 5.88 -2.84 -9.31
N ASN A 393 4.56 -2.96 -9.26
CA ASN A 393 3.63 -2.03 -9.90
C ASN A 393 2.98 -1.05 -8.93
N GLY A 394 3.07 -1.30 -7.60
CA GLY A 394 2.29 -0.57 -6.59
C GLY A 394 0.80 -0.92 -6.60
N GLU A 395 0.40 -1.91 -7.38
CA GLU A 395 -0.96 -2.43 -7.47
C GLU A 395 -0.95 -3.92 -7.79
N CYS A 396 -2.01 -4.64 -7.42
CA CYS A 396 -2.22 -6.03 -7.82
C CYS A 396 -3.63 -6.27 -8.33
N HIS A 397 -3.76 -7.24 -9.22
CA HIS A 397 -5.02 -7.65 -9.84
C HIS A 397 -5.54 -8.92 -9.18
N ILE A 398 -6.68 -8.81 -8.49
CA ILE A 398 -7.35 -9.95 -7.87
C ILE A 398 -8.48 -10.39 -8.78
N THR A 399 -8.35 -11.57 -9.39
CA THR A 399 -9.27 -12.11 -10.43
C THR A 399 -9.96 -13.41 -10.00
N LYS A 400 -10.18 -13.61 -8.68
CA LYS A 400 -10.84 -14.83 -8.18
C LYS A 400 -12.38 -14.71 -8.26
N ALA A 401 -13.04 -14.55 -7.11
CA ALA A 401 -14.49 -14.37 -7.03
C ALA A 401 -14.94 -12.94 -7.36
N VAL A 402 -14.01 -11.98 -7.32
CA VAL A 402 -14.21 -10.56 -7.61
C VAL A 402 -13.04 -10.10 -8.48
N ASN A 403 -13.31 -9.27 -9.49
CA ASN A 403 -12.27 -8.68 -10.34
C ASN A 403 -12.04 -7.25 -9.89
N VAL A 404 -10.94 -7.02 -9.15
CA VAL A 404 -10.62 -5.71 -8.56
C VAL A 404 -9.12 -5.44 -8.64
N ILE A 405 -8.78 -4.19 -8.95
CA ILE A 405 -7.41 -3.68 -8.86
C ILE A 405 -7.22 -3.06 -7.48
N VAL A 406 -6.23 -3.53 -6.76
CA VAL A 406 -5.89 -3.08 -5.41
C VAL A 406 -4.58 -2.30 -5.47
N ARG A 407 -4.61 -1.04 -5.04
CA ARG A 407 -3.40 -0.22 -4.94
C ARG A 407 -2.72 -0.39 -3.59
N THR A 408 -1.41 -0.63 -3.62
CA THR A 408 -0.61 -0.92 -2.42
C THR A 408 0.80 -0.37 -2.58
N GLU A 409 0.91 0.94 -2.57
CA GLU A 409 2.21 1.62 -2.64
C GLU A 409 2.80 1.74 -1.22
N ALA A 410 3.49 0.71 -0.78
CA ALA A 410 4.20 0.70 0.50
C ALA A 410 5.55 0.00 0.34
N PRO A 411 6.66 0.57 0.84
CA PRO A 411 7.91 -0.14 0.97
C PRO A 411 7.74 -1.36 1.86
N LEU A 412 8.36 -2.48 1.44
CA LEU A 412 8.35 -3.73 2.17
C LEU A 412 9.67 -3.89 2.92
N LEU A 413 9.59 -3.98 4.24
CA LEU A 413 10.68 -4.42 5.12
C LEU A 413 10.37 -5.85 5.57
N ALA A 414 11.00 -6.83 4.92
CA ALA A 414 10.79 -8.23 5.24
C ALA A 414 11.96 -8.81 6.04
N ALA A 415 11.65 -9.70 6.98
CA ALA A 415 12.64 -10.46 7.73
C ALA A 415 12.32 -11.96 7.68
N CYS A 416 13.36 -12.79 7.56
CA CYS A 416 13.23 -14.24 7.62
C CYS A 416 14.47 -14.90 8.27
N ASN A 417 14.33 -16.16 8.61
CA ASN A 417 15.44 -17.02 8.99
C ASN A 417 15.89 -17.85 7.78
N PRO A 418 17.15 -18.32 7.73
CA PRO A 418 17.54 -19.40 6.84
C PRO A 418 16.74 -20.67 7.15
N ASP A 419 16.41 -21.47 6.14
CA ASP A 419 15.62 -22.70 6.28
C ASP A 419 16.31 -23.74 7.18
N ASP A 420 17.66 -23.80 7.15
CA ASP A 420 18.46 -24.68 8.02
C ASP A 420 18.80 -24.06 9.39
N GLY A 421 18.24 -22.88 9.70
CA GLY A 421 18.43 -22.17 10.96
C GLY A 421 19.71 -21.35 11.08
N ILE A 422 20.77 -21.66 10.35
CA ILE A 422 22.06 -20.94 10.33
C ILE A 422 22.40 -20.61 8.89
N TYR A 423 22.85 -19.38 8.65
CA TYR A 423 23.24 -18.92 7.32
C TYR A 423 24.64 -19.45 6.94
N ASP A 424 24.74 -20.13 5.80
CA ASP A 424 26.02 -20.55 5.21
C ASP A 424 26.45 -19.60 4.09
N ALA A 425 27.52 -18.84 4.31
CA ALA A 425 28.09 -17.92 3.34
C ALA A 425 28.56 -18.59 2.04
N ASN A 426 28.76 -19.90 2.02
CA ASN A 426 29.21 -20.64 0.82
C ASN A 426 28.03 -21.09 -0.07
N LEU A 427 26.80 -20.97 0.43
CA LEU A 427 25.60 -21.27 -0.32
C LEU A 427 24.92 -19.98 -0.79
N GLY A 428 24.32 -20.00 -1.98
CA GLY A 428 23.55 -18.85 -2.47
C GLY A 428 22.31 -18.60 -1.62
N LEU A 429 21.97 -17.32 -1.40
CA LEU A 429 20.81 -16.88 -0.61
C LEU A 429 19.53 -17.58 -1.04
N ALA A 430 19.26 -17.68 -2.34
CA ALA A 430 18.07 -18.32 -2.91
C ALA A 430 17.93 -19.83 -2.61
N LYS A 431 18.98 -20.47 -2.09
CA LYS A 431 18.94 -21.88 -1.66
C LYS A 431 18.66 -22.04 -0.18
N GLN A 432 18.79 -20.96 0.58
CA GLN A 432 18.71 -20.97 2.04
C GLN A 432 17.43 -20.32 2.56
N VAL A 433 16.61 -19.75 1.66
CA VAL A 433 15.37 -19.07 2.03
C VAL A 433 14.24 -19.59 1.16
N SER A 434 13.17 -20.06 1.77
CA SER A 434 11.97 -20.58 1.10
C SER A 434 11.10 -19.48 0.48
N LEU A 435 11.73 -18.47 -0.15
CA LEU A 435 11.03 -17.44 -0.91
C LEU A 435 11.17 -17.68 -2.42
N PRO A 436 10.09 -17.44 -3.21
CA PRO A 436 10.17 -17.51 -4.66
C PRO A 436 11.25 -16.57 -5.22
N ASN A 437 12.08 -17.04 -6.16
CA ASN A 437 13.12 -16.23 -6.80
C ASN A 437 12.58 -14.93 -7.41
N ALA A 438 11.34 -14.96 -7.90
CA ALA A 438 10.65 -13.78 -8.43
C ALA A 438 10.49 -12.67 -7.37
N ILE A 439 10.25 -13.01 -6.11
CA ILE A 439 10.18 -12.04 -5.00
C ILE A 439 11.59 -11.63 -4.56
N LEU A 440 12.50 -12.59 -4.40
CA LEU A 440 13.88 -12.28 -4.02
C LEU A 440 14.53 -11.27 -4.95
N SER A 441 14.24 -11.34 -6.25
CA SER A 441 14.73 -10.38 -7.24
C SER A 441 14.10 -8.99 -7.14
N ARG A 442 12.98 -8.83 -6.40
CA ARG A 442 12.27 -7.55 -6.23
C ARG A 442 12.71 -6.75 -5.01
N PHE A 443 13.50 -7.35 -4.14
CA PHE A 443 14.15 -6.62 -3.06
C PHE A 443 15.32 -5.80 -3.60
N ASP A 444 15.32 -4.52 -3.28
CA ASP A 444 16.34 -3.55 -3.67
C ASP A 444 17.64 -3.77 -2.86
N ILE A 445 17.49 -4.01 -1.57
CA ILE A 445 18.59 -4.28 -0.64
C ILE A 445 18.30 -5.61 0.07
N LYS A 446 19.32 -6.46 0.12
CA LYS A 446 19.31 -7.71 0.89
C LYS A 446 20.44 -7.65 1.90
N ILE A 447 20.18 -8.02 3.13
CA ILE A 447 21.18 -7.96 4.22
C ILE A 447 21.16 -9.28 4.96
N VAL A 448 22.32 -9.84 5.13
CA VAL A 448 22.53 -11.05 5.93
C VAL A 448 23.17 -10.65 7.26
N LEU A 449 22.57 -11.10 8.36
CA LEU A 449 23.07 -10.90 9.70
C LEU A 449 23.39 -12.26 10.30
N THR A 450 24.67 -12.52 10.55
CA THR A 450 25.18 -13.74 11.15
C THR A 450 25.60 -13.51 12.60
N ASP A 451 25.35 -14.51 13.45
CA ASP A 451 25.79 -14.48 14.84
C ASP A 451 27.24 -14.99 14.92
N GLU A 452 28.18 -14.11 14.58
CA GLU A 452 29.59 -14.42 14.68
C GLU A 452 30.10 -14.18 16.10
N ILE A 453 30.67 -15.21 16.71
CA ILE A 453 31.32 -15.12 18.01
C ILE A 453 32.62 -14.30 17.86
N ARG A 454 32.64 -13.10 18.45
CA ARG A 454 33.83 -12.22 18.45
C ARG A 454 34.18 -11.84 19.89
N GLU A 455 35.36 -12.23 20.36
CA GLU A 455 35.88 -11.79 21.65
C GLU A 455 35.88 -10.26 21.76
N GLY A 456 35.37 -9.73 22.87
CA GLY A 456 35.20 -8.27 23.08
C GLY A 456 33.81 -7.78 22.75
N ARG A 457 33.26 -8.06 21.57
CA ARG A 457 31.91 -7.65 21.15
C ARG A 457 30.81 -8.29 22.02
N ASP A 458 30.95 -9.58 22.32
CA ASP A 458 29.98 -10.30 23.15
C ASP A 458 29.96 -9.77 24.58
N ARG A 459 31.13 -9.38 25.10
CA ARG A 459 31.23 -8.72 26.41
C ARG A 459 30.60 -7.32 26.40
N GLU A 460 30.77 -6.56 25.34
CA GLU A 460 30.12 -5.25 25.15
C GLU A 460 28.61 -5.40 25.05
N LEU A 461 28.12 -6.37 24.28
CA LEU A 461 26.71 -6.71 24.15
C LEU A 461 26.10 -7.08 25.51
N ALA A 462 26.76 -7.96 26.26
CA ALA A 462 26.31 -8.35 27.60
C ALA A 462 26.25 -7.15 28.56
N ARG A 463 27.26 -6.26 28.52
CA ARG A 463 27.28 -5.03 29.31
C ARG A 463 26.17 -4.08 28.90
N PHE A 464 25.92 -3.94 27.60
CA PHE A 464 24.85 -3.09 27.06
C PHE A 464 23.50 -3.58 27.53
N ILE A 465 23.18 -4.88 27.38
CA ILE A 465 21.94 -5.50 27.85
C ILE A 465 21.79 -5.31 29.36
N GLY A 466 22.85 -5.61 30.13
CA GLY A 466 22.81 -5.49 31.59
C GLY A 466 22.61 -4.05 32.08
N LYS A 467 23.14 -3.04 31.36
CA LYS A 467 22.88 -1.61 31.65
C LYS A 467 21.43 -1.24 31.31
N SER A 468 20.94 -1.71 30.16
CA SER A 468 19.57 -1.44 29.71
C SER A 468 18.51 -2.00 30.67
N LEU A 469 18.74 -3.20 31.19
CA LEU A 469 17.83 -3.84 32.16
C LEU A 469 17.83 -3.13 33.53
N ARG A 470 18.96 -2.56 33.96
CA ARG A 470 19.06 -1.92 35.28
C ARG A 470 18.55 -0.46 35.29
N ASN A 471 18.86 0.29 34.26
CA ASN A 471 18.64 1.73 34.23
C ASN A 471 17.45 2.15 33.37
N GLY A 472 16.75 1.22 32.72
CA GLY A 472 15.88 1.53 31.60
C GLY A 472 16.72 2.12 30.45
N TYR A 473 16.07 2.38 29.32
CA TYR A 473 16.69 3.19 28.28
C TYR A 473 16.71 4.64 28.74
N GLN A 474 17.71 5.04 29.54
CA GLN A 474 18.01 6.46 29.69
C GLN A 474 18.53 6.95 28.34
N ASN A 475 17.93 8.03 27.82
CA ASN A 475 18.34 8.68 26.60
C ASN A 475 19.87 8.86 26.65
N LYS A 476 20.60 8.11 25.79
CA LYS A 476 21.95 8.54 25.45
C LYS A 476 21.79 9.93 24.86
N ASP A 477 22.59 10.89 25.36
CA ASP A 477 22.66 12.20 24.75
C ASP A 477 22.86 12.01 23.24
N GLY A 478 21.90 12.49 22.44
CA GLY A 478 21.95 12.42 21.01
C GLY A 478 20.98 11.44 20.31
N ILE A 479 20.19 10.63 21.01
CA ILE A 479 19.15 9.79 20.36
C ILE A 479 17.90 10.63 20.10
N ILE A 480 17.40 10.59 18.86
CA ILE A 480 16.16 11.26 18.46
C ILE A 480 14.96 10.45 18.96
N PRO A 481 14.04 11.04 19.73
CA PRO A 481 12.83 10.36 20.18
C PRO A 481 11.97 9.90 18.99
N PRO A 482 11.28 8.75 19.09
CA PRO A 482 10.47 8.19 17.99
C PRO A 482 9.43 9.18 17.41
N GLY A 483 8.79 9.99 18.28
CA GLY A 483 7.83 11.01 17.84
C GLY A 483 8.46 12.14 17.02
N GLN A 484 9.67 12.57 17.37
CA GLN A 484 10.41 13.59 16.61
C GLN A 484 10.94 13.00 15.30
N LEU A 485 11.46 11.77 15.33
CA LEU A 485 11.91 11.07 14.13
C LEU A 485 10.77 10.87 13.13
N ARG A 486 9.57 10.51 13.61
CA ARG A 486 8.36 10.39 12.77
C ARG A 486 8.02 11.72 12.08
N LYS A 487 8.10 12.85 12.79
CA LYS A 487 7.87 14.19 12.21
C LYS A 487 8.93 14.56 11.19
N MET A 488 10.19 14.26 11.48
CA MET A 488 11.30 14.50 10.56
C MET A 488 11.14 13.71 9.26
N ILE A 489 10.78 12.42 9.34
CA ILE A 489 10.50 11.58 8.16
C ILE A 489 9.35 12.17 7.35
N ALA A 490 8.26 12.58 8.02
CA ALA A 490 7.10 13.16 7.36
C ALA A 490 7.46 14.47 6.65
N TYR A 491 8.22 15.35 7.28
CA TYR A 491 8.68 16.60 6.70
C TYR A 491 9.63 16.36 5.51
N ALA A 492 10.63 15.50 5.67
CA ALA A 492 11.59 15.18 4.60
C ALA A 492 10.92 14.60 3.35
N ARG A 493 9.84 13.85 3.49
CA ARG A 493 9.08 13.29 2.36
C ARG A 493 8.26 14.32 1.57
N THR A 494 8.09 15.55 2.09
CA THR A 494 7.51 16.65 1.30
C THR A 494 8.50 17.21 0.28
N ILE A 495 9.80 16.95 0.47
CA ILE A 495 10.86 17.38 -0.43
C ILE A 495 11.06 16.33 -1.54
N ASN A 496 11.15 16.78 -2.77
CA ASN A 496 11.40 15.94 -3.93
C ASN A 496 12.74 16.33 -4.56
N PRO A 497 13.87 15.77 -4.10
CA PRO A 497 15.18 16.09 -4.63
C PRO A 497 15.30 15.73 -6.12
N GLU A 498 15.86 16.65 -6.91
CA GLU A 498 16.10 16.47 -8.33
C GLU A 498 17.50 15.87 -8.56
N LEU A 499 17.60 14.94 -9.52
CA LEU A 499 18.87 14.38 -9.95
C LEU A 499 19.64 15.38 -10.81
N THR A 500 20.96 15.40 -10.69
CA THR A 500 21.86 16.25 -11.48
C THR A 500 22.71 15.42 -12.42
N ASP A 501 23.15 15.99 -13.54
CA ASP A 501 24.00 15.30 -14.53
C ASP A 501 25.30 14.75 -13.90
N GLU A 502 25.81 15.41 -12.88
CA GLU A 502 27.00 14.98 -12.14
C GLU A 502 26.77 13.71 -11.33
N VAL A 503 25.59 13.56 -10.76
CA VAL A 503 25.14 12.37 -10.01
C VAL A 503 24.93 11.21 -10.98
N ASP A 504 24.30 11.49 -12.12
CA ASP A 504 24.08 10.48 -13.16
C ASP A 504 25.41 9.89 -13.62
N ALA A 505 26.39 10.73 -13.96
CA ALA A 505 27.74 10.28 -14.36
C ALA A 505 28.41 9.41 -13.27
N LEU A 506 28.31 9.80 -12.01
CA LEU A 506 28.90 9.03 -10.90
C LEU A 506 28.26 7.64 -10.74
N ILE A 507 26.93 7.56 -10.84
CA ILE A 507 26.20 6.30 -10.72
C ILE A 507 26.44 5.41 -11.95
N GLU A 508 26.54 5.99 -13.16
CA GLU A 508 26.87 5.29 -14.40
C GLU A 508 28.26 4.66 -14.33
N ASP A 509 29.28 5.42 -13.91
CA ASP A 509 30.65 4.93 -13.73
C ASP A 509 30.71 3.76 -12.73
N TYR A 510 30.03 3.87 -11.61
CA TYR A 510 29.95 2.79 -10.62
C TYR A 510 29.25 1.55 -11.20
N TYR A 511 28.13 1.73 -11.91
CA TYR A 511 27.36 0.64 -12.49
C TYR A 511 28.18 -0.11 -13.56
N GLU A 512 28.90 0.61 -14.43
CA GLU A 512 29.80 -0.01 -15.41
C GLU A 512 30.90 -0.82 -14.71
N LYS A 513 31.56 -0.23 -13.71
CA LYS A 513 32.64 -0.88 -12.93
C LYS A 513 32.16 -2.19 -12.29
N ILE A 514 31.02 -2.18 -11.61
CA ILE A 514 30.52 -3.38 -10.93
C ILE A 514 30.07 -4.46 -11.92
N ARG A 515 29.56 -4.07 -13.10
CA ARG A 515 29.23 -5.03 -14.17
C ARG A 515 30.45 -5.68 -14.80
N VAL A 516 31.49 -4.92 -15.03
CA VAL A 516 32.77 -5.44 -15.54
C VAL A 516 33.39 -6.40 -14.53
N GLU A 517 33.37 -6.05 -13.23
CA GLU A 517 33.86 -6.91 -12.16
C GLU A 517 33.07 -8.22 -12.08
N SER A 518 31.75 -8.14 -12.19
CA SER A 518 30.86 -9.30 -12.19
C SER A 518 31.07 -10.22 -13.40
N LYS A 519 31.33 -9.68 -14.59
CA LYS A 519 31.56 -10.43 -15.83
C LYS A 519 32.90 -11.16 -15.81
N SER A 520 33.96 -10.54 -15.30
CA SER A 520 35.31 -11.11 -15.28
C SER A 520 35.41 -12.39 -14.44
N ARG A 521 34.47 -12.63 -13.54
CA ARG A 521 34.47 -13.75 -12.59
C ARG A 521 33.38 -14.81 -12.86
N ASN A 522 32.71 -14.76 -14.00
CA ASN A 522 31.56 -15.65 -14.37
C ASN A 522 30.39 -15.64 -13.37
N HIS A 523 30.16 -14.51 -12.69
CA HIS A 523 29.21 -14.39 -11.58
C HIS A 523 28.31 -13.18 -11.74
N MET A 524 27.13 -13.25 -11.13
CA MET A 524 26.12 -12.25 -10.90
C MET A 524 26.09 -11.06 -11.86
N THR A 525 25.05 -10.99 -12.65
CA THR A 525 24.74 -9.77 -13.41
C THR A 525 23.98 -8.78 -12.53
N VAL A 526 24.60 -7.63 -12.27
CA VAL A 526 23.89 -6.48 -11.71
C VAL A 526 22.83 -6.06 -12.72
N THR A 527 21.58 -6.06 -12.30
CA THR A 527 20.42 -5.78 -13.16
C THR A 527 20.10 -4.28 -13.19
N THR A 528 19.30 -3.84 -14.18
CA THR A 528 18.79 -2.46 -14.24
C THR A 528 17.95 -2.07 -13.00
N ARG A 529 17.35 -3.06 -12.31
CA ARG A 529 16.62 -2.82 -11.06
C ARG A 529 17.56 -2.35 -9.95
N GLN A 530 18.74 -2.96 -9.83
CA GLN A 530 19.76 -2.54 -8.85
C GLN A 530 20.33 -1.16 -9.15
N LEU A 531 20.45 -0.79 -10.44
CA LEU A 531 20.76 0.58 -10.82
C LEU A 531 19.70 1.56 -10.32
N LEU A 532 18.41 1.28 -10.55
CA LEU A 532 17.32 2.11 -10.05
C LEU A 532 17.32 2.19 -8.52
N SER A 533 17.68 1.10 -7.83
CA SER A 533 17.78 1.11 -6.36
C SER A 533 18.84 2.10 -5.87
N ILE A 534 19.97 2.23 -6.55
CA ILE A 534 21.02 3.22 -6.20
C ILE A 534 20.49 4.65 -6.34
N TYR A 535 19.75 4.96 -7.41
CA TYR A 535 19.12 6.25 -7.58
C TYR A 535 18.13 6.57 -6.44
N HIS A 536 17.26 5.61 -6.10
CA HIS A 536 16.32 5.79 -5.00
C HIS A 536 17.02 5.95 -3.63
N MET A 537 18.16 5.27 -3.43
CA MET A 537 18.97 5.43 -2.23
C MET A 537 19.62 6.81 -2.16
N ALA A 538 20.12 7.33 -3.28
CA ALA A 538 20.70 8.67 -3.37
C ALA A 538 19.65 9.77 -3.09
N GLU A 539 18.44 9.65 -3.67
CA GLU A 539 17.31 10.52 -3.39
C GLU A 539 16.88 10.44 -1.90
N ALA A 540 16.86 9.22 -1.31
CA ALA A 540 16.54 9.03 0.09
C ALA A 540 17.59 9.67 1.01
N TYR A 541 18.87 9.55 0.67
CA TYR A 541 19.95 10.17 1.43
C TYR A 541 19.89 11.70 1.37
N ALA A 542 19.62 12.28 0.19
CA ALA A 542 19.40 13.70 0.01
C ALA A 542 18.22 14.22 0.87
N ARG A 543 17.12 13.42 0.98
CA ARG A 543 16.01 13.75 1.87
C ARG A 543 16.38 13.78 3.34
N VAL A 544 17.31 12.93 3.80
CA VAL A 544 17.79 12.96 5.18
C VAL A 544 18.42 14.32 5.52
N HIS A 545 19.11 14.92 4.55
CA HIS A 545 19.77 16.23 4.66
C HIS A 545 18.87 17.40 4.19
N LEU A 546 17.62 17.12 3.76
CA LEU A 546 16.67 18.09 3.22
C LEU A 546 17.20 18.83 1.98
N HIS A 547 18.06 18.20 1.18
CA HIS A 547 18.58 18.77 -0.05
C HIS A 547 17.49 18.84 -1.13
N GLN A 548 17.42 19.95 -1.88
CA GLN A 548 16.51 20.09 -3.03
C GLN A 548 17.05 19.42 -4.28
N ASN A 549 18.37 19.29 -4.40
CA ASN A 549 19.05 18.55 -5.45
C ASN A 549 19.92 17.47 -4.81
N VAL A 550 20.00 16.32 -5.45
CA VAL A 550 20.91 15.24 -5.02
C VAL A 550 22.35 15.70 -5.28
N LEU A 551 23.17 15.70 -4.23
CA LEU A 551 24.58 16.07 -4.31
C LEU A 551 25.46 14.83 -4.61
N LYS A 552 26.70 15.05 -5.09
CA LYS A 552 27.67 13.97 -5.28
C LYS A 552 27.94 13.16 -4.02
N GLU A 553 27.95 13.85 -2.87
CA GLU A 553 28.17 13.23 -1.56
C GLU A 553 27.03 12.29 -1.18
N ASP A 554 25.77 12.68 -1.49
CA ASP A 554 24.60 11.86 -1.25
C ASP A 554 24.64 10.58 -2.11
N ALA A 555 25.01 10.73 -3.38
CA ALA A 555 25.14 9.62 -4.31
C ALA A 555 26.30 8.68 -3.91
N GLN A 556 27.44 9.23 -3.50
CA GLN A 556 28.58 8.42 -3.04
C GLN A 556 28.22 7.62 -1.77
N ALA A 557 27.55 8.25 -0.79
CA ALA A 557 27.10 7.55 0.40
C ALA A 557 26.10 6.42 0.08
N ALA A 558 25.19 6.66 -0.86
CA ALA A 558 24.25 5.64 -1.33
C ALA A 558 24.97 4.47 -2.01
N ILE A 559 25.97 4.75 -2.86
CA ILE A 559 26.82 3.75 -3.51
C ILE A 559 27.58 2.93 -2.46
N ASP A 560 28.17 3.57 -1.47
CA ASP A 560 28.92 2.88 -0.41
C ASP A 560 28.04 1.93 0.40
N ILE A 561 26.84 2.35 0.77
CA ILE A 561 25.87 1.50 1.48
C ILE A 561 25.41 0.35 0.58
N PHE A 562 25.15 0.62 -0.70
CA PHE A 562 24.76 -0.41 -1.66
C PHE A 562 25.88 -1.44 -1.85
N ASP A 563 27.12 -1.02 -2.05
CA ASP A 563 28.29 -1.90 -2.21
C ASP A 563 28.50 -2.78 -0.97
N LEU A 564 28.38 -2.20 0.23
CA LEU A 564 28.47 -2.95 1.48
C LEU A 564 27.35 -4.01 1.58
N ALA A 565 26.10 -3.66 1.26
CA ALA A 565 24.99 -4.60 1.28
C ALA A 565 25.13 -5.68 0.20
N PHE A 566 25.57 -5.29 -0.99
CA PHE A 566 25.85 -6.21 -2.09
C PHE A 566 26.93 -7.23 -1.75
N ARG A 567 28.04 -6.77 -1.17
CA ARG A 567 29.15 -7.64 -0.73
C ARG A 567 28.75 -8.51 0.46
N ASN A 568 27.97 -8.00 1.40
CA ASN A 568 27.49 -8.74 2.57
C ASN A 568 26.77 -10.04 2.18
N VAL A 569 25.98 -10.01 1.10
CA VAL A 569 25.23 -11.18 0.61
C VAL A 569 26.06 -12.08 -0.31
N ASN A 570 27.05 -11.52 -1.02
CA ASN A 570 27.67 -12.15 -2.18
C ASN A 570 29.12 -12.56 -1.96
N THR A 571 29.67 -12.38 -0.76
CA THR A 571 31.03 -12.80 -0.43
C THR A 571 31.08 -14.04 0.45
N ASP A 572 32.07 -14.91 0.23
CA ASP A 572 32.37 -16.05 1.10
C ASP A 572 33.04 -15.58 2.41
N GLN A 573 33.28 -16.53 3.34
CA GLN A 573 33.96 -16.25 4.60
C GLN A 573 35.39 -15.68 4.44
N GLN A 574 35.98 -15.76 3.22
CA GLN A 574 37.30 -15.24 2.90
C GLN A 574 37.23 -13.86 2.20
N GLY A 575 36.05 -13.24 2.11
CA GLY A 575 35.82 -11.95 1.45
C GLY A 575 35.87 -12.00 -0.08
N ARG A 576 35.78 -13.19 -0.69
CA ARG A 576 35.74 -13.36 -2.14
C ARG A 576 34.31 -13.47 -2.63
N LEU A 577 34.01 -12.85 -3.76
CA LEU A 577 32.71 -12.99 -4.40
C LEU A 577 32.44 -14.47 -4.78
N ASN A 578 31.38 -15.04 -4.24
CA ASN A 578 31.11 -16.48 -4.34
C ASN A 578 30.50 -16.85 -5.70
N PRO A 579 31.07 -17.85 -6.41
CA PRO A 579 30.66 -18.25 -7.76
C PRO A 579 29.22 -18.82 -7.86
N GLY A 580 28.63 -19.22 -6.77
CA GLY A 580 27.34 -19.93 -6.75
C GLY A 580 26.11 -19.06 -6.56
N MET A 581 26.25 -17.74 -6.43
CA MET A 581 25.22 -16.85 -5.92
C MET A 581 24.41 -16.09 -6.97
N SER A 582 24.39 -16.47 -8.24
CA SER A 582 23.49 -15.86 -9.20
C SER A 582 22.02 -16.19 -8.85
N ASP A 583 21.28 -15.21 -8.36
CA ASP A 583 19.80 -15.26 -8.19
C ASP A 583 19.08 -15.45 -9.53
N VAL A 584 19.74 -15.15 -10.60
CA VAL A 584 19.36 -15.45 -11.97
C VAL A 584 20.40 -16.41 -12.53
N LYS A 585 20.20 -17.70 -12.31
CA LYS A 585 20.71 -18.63 -13.29
C LYS A 585 20.13 -18.22 -14.63
N GLY A 586 20.97 -17.66 -15.51
CA GLY A 586 21.14 -18.32 -16.77
C GLY A 586 21.53 -19.77 -16.46
N ARG A 587 20.54 -20.58 -16.08
CA ARG A 587 20.68 -22.00 -16.10
C ARG A 587 20.98 -22.31 -17.56
N GLU A 588 22.20 -22.49 -17.90
CA GLU A 588 22.48 -23.69 -18.65
C GLU A 588 21.92 -24.78 -17.75
N SER A 589 20.64 -25.13 -17.96
CA SER A 589 20.02 -26.21 -17.19
C SER A 589 21.01 -27.35 -17.34
N LEU A 590 21.16 -28.21 -16.30
CA LEU A 590 21.98 -29.39 -16.43
C LEU A 590 21.68 -30.12 -17.75
N ALA A 591 20.42 -29.98 -18.22
CA ALA A 591 19.92 -30.32 -19.53
C ALA A 591 20.67 -29.61 -20.68
N THR A 592 20.83 -28.29 -20.63
CA THR A 592 21.57 -27.53 -21.68
C THR A 592 23.04 -27.83 -21.62
N LEU A 593 23.58 -28.03 -20.42
CA LEU A 593 24.99 -28.42 -20.23
C LEU A 593 25.25 -29.85 -20.71
N ILE A 594 24.34 -30.78 -20.51
CA ILE A 594 24.38 -32.12 -21.07
C ILE A 594 24.34 -32.06 -22.61
N ILE A 595 23.42 -31.27 -23.17
CA ILE A 595 23.29 -31.10 -24.63
C ILE A 595 24.54 -30.45 -25.22
N SER A 596 25.09 -29.36 -24.62
CA SER A 596 26.29 -28.70 -25.09
C SER A 596 27.52 -29.64 -24.98
N THR A 597 27.63 -30.42 -23.90
CA THR A 597 28.70 -31.41 -23.74
C THR A 597 28.62 -32.54 -24.77
N ILE A 598 27.40 -32.99 -25.12
CA ILE A 598 27.20 -33.98 -26.20
C ILE A 598 27.63 -33.40 -27.56
N ILE A 599 27.34 -32.13 -27.82
CA ILE A 599 27.75 -31.43 -29.05
C ILE A 599 29.27 -31.24 -29.07
N GLU A 600 29.86 -30.88 -27.93
CA GLU A 600 31.31 -30.64 -27.76
C GLU A 600 32.12 -31.92 -27.95
N ILE A 601 31.70 -33.03 -27.38
CA ILE A 601 32.34 -34.36 -27.51
C ILE A 601 32.02 -34.98 -28.87
N GLY A 602 30.84 -34.78 -29.40
CA GLY A 602 30.39 -35.36 -30.69
C GLY A 602 30.77 -34.57 -31.94
N GLY A 603 31.51 -33.47 -31.82
CA GLY A 603 31.93 -32.56 -32.88
C GLY A 603 33.14 -33.02 -33.67
N GLY A 604 33.10 -34.18 -34.28
CA GLY A 604 34.03 -34.56 -35.35
C GLY A 604 33.56 -34.01 -36.70
N GLU A 605 34.46 -33.97 -37.71
CA GLU A 605 34.32 -33.34 -39.03
C GLU A 605 33.07 -33.65 -39.85
N ASN A 606 32.14 -34.50 -39.36
CA ASN A 606 30.94 -34.94 -40.06
C ASN A 606 29.61 -34.57 -39.37
N GLY A 607 29.59 -33.65 -38.43
CA GLY A 607 28.32 -33.06 -37.92
C GLY A 607 27.38 -34.01 -37.18
N THR A 608 27.83 -35.19 -36.77
CA THR A 608 27.01 -36.16 -36.01
C THR A 608 27.04 -35.78 -34.53
N ARG A 609 26.00 -35.11 -34.06
CA ARG A 609 25.77 -34.69 -32.65
C ARG A 609 25.56 -35.94 -31.74
N LYS A 610 26.55 -36.84 -31.69
CA LYS A 610 26.50 -38.12 -30.96
C LYS A 610 27.68 -38.24 -30.00
N ALA A 611 27.41 -38.56 -28.73
CA ALA A 611 28.45 -38.83 -27.73
C ALA A 611 28.08 -40.05 -26.88
N SER A 612 29.10 -40.78 -26.40
CA SER A 612 28.87 -41.89 -25.45
C SER A 612 28.33 -41.32 -24.12
N GLU A 613 27.31 -41.91 -23.56
CA GLU A 613 26.74 -41.54 -22.26
C GLU A 613 27.82 -41.53 -21.19
N LEU A 614 28.71 -42.52 -21.17
CA LEU A 614 29.84 -42.60 -20.23
C LEU A 614 30.81 -41.42 -20.38
N SER A 615 31.08 -40.97 -21.60
CA SER A 615 31.95 -39.84 -21.88
C SER A 615 31.37 -38.52 -21.39
N VAL A 616 30.04 -38.35 -21.56
CA VAL A 616 29.30 -37.18 -21.09
C VAL A 616 29.27 -37.14 -19.56
N VAL A 617 28.95 -38.27 -18.92
CA VAL A 617 28.96 -38.40 -17.46
C VAL A 617 30.36 -38.14 -16.89
N THR A 618 31.41 -38.69 -17.51
CA THR A 618 32.81 -38.48 -17.07
C THR A 618 33.24 -37.01 -17.22
N ALA A 619 32.85 -36.36 -18.31
CA ALA A 619 33.18 -34.97 -18.56
C ALA A 619 32.47 -34.04 -17.56
N LEU A 620 31.22 -34.32 -17.23
CA LEU A 620 30.46 -33.55 -16.25
C LEU A 620 30.88 -33.84 -14.81
N LYS A 621 31.34 -35.05 -14.51
CA LYS A 621 31.95 -35.39 -13.22
C LYS A 621 33.24 -34.61 -12.98
N LYS A 622 34.07 -34.42 -14.03
CA LYS A 622 35.26 -33.54 -13.97
C LYS A 622 34.87 -32.06 -13.75
N LYS A 623 33.72 -31.63 -14.18
CA LYS A 623 33.12 -30.29 -13.94
C LYS A 623 32.40 -30.17 -12.57
N GLY A 624 32.47 -31.20 -11.70
CA GLY A 624 31.96 -31.18 -10.32
C GLY A 624 30.50 -31.62 -10.14
N TYR A 625 29.88 -32.28 -11.13
CA TYR A 625 28.50 -32.78 -11.00
C TYR A 625 28.45 -34.23 -10.52
N GLU A 626 27.48 -34.55 -9.64
CA GLU A 626 27.27 -35.92 -9.17
C GLU A 626 26.75 -36.83 -10.30
N GLU A 627 27.34 -37.98 -10.43
CA GLU A 627 27.04 -38.97 -11.46
C GLU A 627 25.57 -39.37 -11.50
N SER A 628 24.98 -39.69 -10.33
CA SER A 628 23.57 -40.06 -10.18
C SER A 628 22.60 -38.95 -10.64
N LYS A 629 22.93 -37.69 -10.46
CA LYS A 629 22.13 -36.56 -10.93
C LYS A 629 22.22 -36.38 -12.44
N VAL A 630 23.40 -36.54 -13.01
CA VAL A 630 23.61 -36.44 -14.47
C VAL A 630 22.84 -37.56 -15.19
N GLU A 631 22.94 -38.81 -14.73
CA GLU A 631 22.18 -39.95 -15.28
C GLU A 631 20.67 -39.77 -15.16
N GLY A 632 20.19 -39.27 -14.02
CA GLY A 632 18.76 -38.96 -13.83
C GLY A 632 18.23 -37.92 -14.82
N TYR A 633 19.02 -36.86 -15.11
CA TYR A 633 18.69 -35.86 -16.10
C TYR A 633 18.80 -36.37 -17.55
N ILE A 634 19.74 -37.22 -17.87
CA ILE A 634 19.86 -37.86 -19.19
C ILE A 634 18.61 -38.70 -19.45
N ARG A 635 18.15 -39.48 -18.45
CA ARG A 635 16.91 -40.26 -18.55
C ARG A 635 15.68 -39.39 -18.82
N LYS A 636 15.57 -38.29 -18.06
CA LYS A 636 14.48 -37.32 -18.23
C LYS A 636 14.50 -36.66 -19.61
N LEU A 637 15.66 -36.29 -20.14
CA LEU A 637 15.79 -35.71 -21.48
C LEU A 637 15.48 -36.71 -22.60
N LYS A 638 15.69 -38.03 -22.35
CA LYS A 638 15.22 -39.11 -23.25
C LYS A 638 13.70 -39.22 -23.23
N GLU A 639 13.07 -39.16 -22.06
CA GLU A 639 11.60 -39.15 -21.88
C GLU A 639 10.94 -37.91 -22.51
N GLU A 640 11.57 -36.74 -22.42
CA GLU A 640 11.10 -35.49 -23.05
C GLU A 640 11.33 -35.42 -24.57
N GLY A 641 11.95 -36.46 -25.18
CA GLY A 641 12.19 -36.52 -26.62
C GLY A 641 13.27 -35.54 -27.11
N ARG A 642 14.10 -34.99 -26.22
CA ARG A 642 15.21 -34.04 -26.54
C ARG A 642 16.54 -34.75 -26.81
N LEU A 643 16.68 -35.98 -26.31
CA LEU A 643 17.81 -36.88 -26.56
C LEU A 643 17.26 -38.22 -27.10
N MET A 644 17.93 -38.76 -28.10
CA MET A 644 17.67 -40.07 -28.66
C MET A 644 18.88 -40.98 -28.40
N GLU A 645 18.65 -42.24 -28.12
CA GLU A 645 19.66 -43.27 -27.98
C GLU A 645 19.56 -44.28 -29.17
N PRO A 646 20.19 -43.94 -30.31
CA PRO A 646 20.11 -44.76 -31.51
C PRO A 646 20.80 -46.10 -31.38
N VAL A 647 21.77 -46.22 -30.48
CA VAL A 647 22.50 -47.45 -30.11
C VAL A 647 22.73 -47.41 -28.62
N ASN A 648 22.67 -48.55 -27.95
CA ASN A 648 22.83 -48.62 -26.49
C ASN A 648 24.09 -47.88 -25.98
N GLY A 649 23.90 -46.90 -25.10
CA GLY A 649 24.96 -46.05 -24.56
C GLY A 649 25.44 -44.92 -25.47
N LEU A 650 24.82 -44.65 -26.63
CA LEU A 650 25.17 -43.54 -27.52
C LEU A 650 24.01 -42.49 -27.54
N LEU A 651 24.28 -41.32 -27.04
CA LEU A 651 23.32 -40.23 -27.00
C LEU A 651 23.40 -39.35 -28.24
N ARG A 652 22.27 -38.96 -28.78
CA ARG A 652 22.13 -38.00 -29.88
C ARG A 652 21.13 -36.91 -29.52
N VAL A 653 21.51 -35.68 -29.79
CA VAL A 653 20.62 -34.50 -29.66
C VAL A 653 19.66 -34.47 -30.88
N ILE A 654 18.39 -34.34 -30.64
CA ILE A 654 17.33 -34.25 -31.65
C ILE A 654 17.19 -32.82 -32.17
#